data_c7aebaf74f250ede75f323c3307c0a09
#
_entry.id   c7aebaf74f250ede75f323c3307c0a09
#
_cell.length_a   1.000
_cell.length_b   1.000
_cell.length_c   1.000
_cell.angle_alpha   90.00
_cell.angle_beta   90.00
_cell.angle_gamma   90.00
#
_symmetry.space_group_name_H-M   'P 1'
#
loop_
_entity.id
_entity.type
_entity.pdbx_description
1 polymer ?
#
loop_
_entity_poly.entity_id
_entity_poly.type
_entity_poly.pdbx_seq_one_letter_code
_entity_poly.pdbx_strand_id
1 'polypeptide(L)'
;MMLRQSKNQPLPIMFKHLLVAGILLLGSLSSLAGEERHILRETFKDVDIAPALVMDQSWVPYPVYSDREGWGELVGEFSSALINLGEQSLSYPWKDITDDDYLAYITTGDRNVMEDKLHGNSGTLGRLLIAELVEGKGRFIDDIARGVNWFCEARSWAVSAHLAKYQKSKSPLPDPSEDILALFQGNISQLLSWTWYFLHDEIDAKSPGLSQKLRDALQKRALDPYLERDDFWWMGFDRSSGKKMNNWNPWCNQNQLLCFMLLEKDPDALARAIDKSILSIDKYLDDVAADGACDEGTTYWYKSTGHLLDYLENLERISSGRLTAWDNPFIRNLGEYILNADIADNWQVNFADGTPSRRPISYVIYRFGQASGNEKMTLFAVSRYKKNGADPVGQDWTLFYQSLENLLAVRALKKAAPAEYKPHDFVFYPDSKVCFMRGGKAFLGVKGGHNFERHNHNDVGSCVYFHDSKPVLVDAGVGTYNRKTFGAERYGNWFVQSSWHNLPTVNGCDQPFGEEYASSDFTACRLFRSVKTDIAGAYPDSAKVQSYKVKYRLNRRGNLKIVHKFTIDSLVSANVLHFLVANKPVILSEGRIDLGNGMVMSYNSKVLTAEIETKSLEGLGFSSRWGEALYRINLTATKLENKGKYTIRIKYEGEETVEQIAERIVDVAKAQYPLLEARLGEGMTPRGLNQDGTMKDRSVGSWTSGFFPGNLWYLYMLSPDNDVLAMAERQTVRLDSLLYFPQSHDLGFQVNCSYGNAYRVTGDKKYLKMIEEGTAALASRYSPVVGATLSWEMGVKGAYPVIIDNMMNLELLEYSAKLFDCDSLREISKAHAYTTMKNHFREDYSCWHMLDYDPATGEVLRKVTVQGYSDDSAWSRGQAWALYGYSMMYRETGCKDYLNQAEAVAKMIFSRLSADGIPFWDFDDPEIPWTYKDASAAAVMASAFVELSTFTSDRKLSRKYLETAERQIRTLASEEYLAKVGENGNFLLMHSVGNLPGGNEVDSPLIYADYYFLEALYRYINL
;
A
#
# COMPACT_ATOMS: atom_id res chain seq x y z
N MET A 1 55.11 -3.72 -35.25
CA MET A 1 55.60 -2.45 -35.77
C MET A 1 54.49 -1.42 -35.69
N MET A 2 54.73 -0.37 -34.94
CA MET A 2 54.04 0.90 -34.79
C MET A 2 52.63 0.94 -34.13
N LEU A 3 52.69 1.23 -32.89
CA LEU A 3 51.93 2.20 -32.08
C LEU A 3 51.37 3.43 -32.84
N ARG A 4 50.15 3.85 -32.53
CA ARG A 4 49.90 5.27 -32.26
C ARG A 4 48.66 5.49 -31.37
N GLN A 5 48.91 6.19 -30.29
CA GLN A 5 47.99 6.89 -29.38
C GLN A 5 47.10 7.89 -30.15
N SER A 6 45.88 8.12 -29.69
CA SER A 6 45.19 9.43 -29.83
C SER A 6 44.29 9.69 -28.61
N LYS A 7 44.78 10.45 -27.73
CA LYS A 7 44.37 11.74 -27.15
C LYS A 7 42.86 11.95 -26.95
N ASN A 8 42.52 12.16 -25.66
CA ASN A 8 41.38 12.88 -25.17
C ASN A 8 41.10 14.19 -25.94
N GLN A 9 39.87 14.32 -26.45
CA GLN A 9 39.30 15.64 -26.78
C GLN A 9 38.15 15.95 -25.87
N PRO A 10 38.03 17.20 -25.39
CA PRO A 10 36.94 17.66 -24.55
C PRO A 10 35.66 17.86 -25.37
N LEU A 11 34.52 17.50 -24.79
CA LEU A 11 33.18 17.78 -25.35
C LEU A 11 32.98 19.30 -25.59
N PRO A 12 32.29 19.68 -26.68
CA PRO A 12 32.12 21.06 -27.06
C PRO A 12 31.32 21.89 -26.00
N ILE A 13 31.76 23.08 -25.78
CA ILE A 13 31.21 24.12 -24.87
C ILE A 13 29.70 24.38 -25.11
N MET A 14 29.18 24.05 -26.28
CA MET A 14 27.75 24.18 -26.65
C MET A 14 26.80 23.33 -25.79
N PHE A 15 27.22 22.19 -25.24
CA PHE A 15 26.37 21.34 -24.40
C PHE A 15 26.24 21.88 -22.94
N LYS A 16 27.25 22.65 -22.49
CA LYS A 16 27.18 23.30 -21.16
C LYS A 16 26.19 24.46 -21.14
N HIS A 17 26.05 25.17 -22.23
CA HIS A 17 25.12 26.33 -22.34
C HIS A 17 23.66 25.89 -22.53
N LEU A 18 23.41 24.72 -23.15
CA LEU A 18 22.05 24.14 -23.23
C LEU A 18 21.57 23.57 -21.90
N LEU A 19 22.48 23.03 -21.06
CA LEU A 19 22.12 22.55 -19.71
C LEU A 19 21.88 23.72 -18.74
N VAL A 20 22.64 24.82 -18.89
CA VAL A 20 22.46 26.05 -18.06
C VAL A 20 21.25 26.85 -18.56
N ALA A 21 20.95 26.87 -19.85
CA ALA A 21 19.74 27.52 -20.38
C ALA A 21 18.46 26.71 -20.03
N GLY A 22 18.51 25.38 -19.98
CA GLY A 22 17.41 24.55 -19.50
C GLY A 22 17.16 24.69 -17.99
N ILE A 23 18.19 24.98 -17.20
CA ILE A 23 18.08 25.23 -15.76
C ILE A 23 17.63 26.68 -15.49
N LEU A 24 17.95 27.64 -16.37
CA LEU A 24 17.52 29.03 -16.27
C LEU A 24 16.10 29.28 -16.82
N LEU A 25 15.58 28.43 -17.70
CA LEU A 25 14.18 28.48 -18.15
C LEU A 25 13.20 27.81 -17.17
N LEU A 26 13.70 26.96 -16.25
CA LEU A 26 12.94 26.44 -15.12
C LEU A 26 13.07 27.31 -13.86
N GLY A 27 13.94 28.30 -13.87
CA GLY A 27 14.20 29.20 -12.73
C GLY A 27 13.55 30.59 -12.84
N SER A 28 12.81 30.90 -13.93
CA SER A 28 12.17 32.20 -14.11
C SER A 28 10.64 32.18 -14.06
N LEU A 29 10.06 31.15 -13.45
CA LEU A 29 8.63 31.08 -13.08
C LEU A 29 8.40 31.27 -11.58
N SER A 30 9.36 31.80 -10.84
CA SER A 30 9.20 32.12 -9.43
C SER A 30 9.30 33.65 -9.26
N SER A 31 8.17 34.28 -9.26
CA SER A 31 7.76 35.53 -8.60
C SER A 31 6.74 36.33 -9.43
N LEU A 32 5.55 35.80 -9.52
CA LEU A 32 4.33 36.57 -9.71
C LEU A 32 3.33 36.16 -8.62
N ALA A 33 3.73 36.33 -7.36
CA ALA A 33 2.82 36.44 -6.26
C ALA A 33 2.18 37.82 -6.37
N GLY A 34 0.93 37.89 -6.86
CA GLY A 34 0.19 39.10 -6.82
C GLY A 34 -0.77 39.42 -7.97
N GLU A 35 -0.72 38.77 -9.12
CA GLU A 35 -1.76 38.96 -10.13
C GLU A 35 -2.90 37.97 -9.90
N GLU A 36 -4.13 38.55 -9.70
CA GLU A 36 -5.36 37.76 -9.68
C GLU A 36 -5.52 37.06 -11.05
N ARG A 37 -5.73 35.74 -11.04
CA ARG A 37 -5.80 34.97 -12.29
C ARG A 37 -7.13 35.07 -13.00
N HIS A 38 -8.19 35.36 -12.24
CA HIS A 38 -9.57 35.48 -12.74
C HIS A 38 -10.00 34.35 -13.66
N ILE A 39 -9.74 33.13 -13.26
CA ILE A 39 -9.85 31.91 -14.08
C ILE A 39 -11.20 31.78 -14.78
N LEU A 40 -12.28 31.91 -14.03
CA LEU A 40 -13.63 31.75 -14.61
C LEU A 40 -14.04 32.98 -15.45
N ARG A 41 -13.73 34.19 -15.00
CA ARG A 41 -14.01 35.40 -15.78
C ARG A 41 -13.29 35.41 -17.13
N GLU A 42 -12.01 35.06 -17.15
CA GLU A 42 -11.25 34.94 -18.38
C GLU A 42 -11.78 33.82 -19.28
N THR A 43 -12.21 32.70 -18.68
CA THR A 43 -12.77 31.56 -19.42
C THR A 43 -14.10 31.91 -20.05
N PHE A 44 -14.95 32.73 -19.37
CA PHE A 44 -16.32 33.03 -19.80
C PHE A 44 -16.47 34.42 -20.39
N LYS A 45 -15.42 35.20 -20.58
CA LYS A 45 -15.44 36.63 -21.00
C LYS A 45 -16.20 36.91 -22.28
N ASP A 46 -16.31 35.96 -23.19
CA ASP A 46 -16.98 36.10 -24.47
C ASP A 46 -18.41 35.53 -24.45
N VAL A 47 -18.92 35.11 -23.28
CA VAL A 47 -20.25 34.54 -23.09
C VAL A 47 -21.18 35.61 -22.51
N ASP A 48 -22.24 35.97 -23.27
CA ASP A 48 -23.37 36.73 -22.73
C ASP A 48 -24.23 35.74 -21.89
N ILE A 49 -24.25 35.93 -20.57
CA ILE A 49 -24.81 34.96 -19.64
C ILE A 49 -26.32 34.81 -19.82
N ALA A 50 -27.09 35.89 -19.75
CA ALA A 50 -28.55 35.84 -19.77
C ALA A 50 -29.11 35.08 -21.01
N PRO A 51 -28.67 35.35 -22.26
CA PRO A 51 -29.12 34.57 -23.40
C PRO A 51 -28.57 33.16 -23.47
N ALA A 52 -27.57 32.85 -22.65
CA ALA A 52 -27.01 31.50 -22.59
C ALA A 52 -27.82 30.54 -21.70
N LEU A 53 -28.72 31.07 -20.85
CA LEU A 53 -29.43 30.30 -19.82
C LEU A 53 -30.60 29.51 -20.38
N VAL A 54 -30.76 28.27 -19.88
CA VAL A 54 -31.91 27.41 -20.13
C VAL A 54 -32.95 27.66 -19.05
N MET A 55 -33.99 28.41 -19.37
CA MET A 55 -34.99 28.84 -18.38
C MET A 55 -36.18 27.89 -18.22
N ASP A 56 -36.32 26.91 -19.10
CA ASP A 56 -37.44 25.96 -19.10
C ASP A 56 -37.21 24.75 -18.19
N GLN A 57 -36.14 24.79 -17.33
CA GLN A 57 -35.72 23.76 -16.39
C GLN A 57 -35.30 22.41 -17.03
N SER A 58 -35.18 22.34 -18.36
CA SER A 58 -34.68 21.13 -19.05
C SER A 58 -33.19 20.83 -18.72
N TRP A 59 -32.51 21.79 -18.06
CA TRP A 59 -31.16 21.58 -17.52
C TRP A 59 -31.11 20.63 -16.31
N VAL A 60 -32.25 20.41 -15.61
CA VAL A 60 -32.34 19.50 -14.45
C VAL A 60 -32.31 18.06 -14.98
N PRO A 61 -31.29 17.24 -14.57
CA PRO A 61 -31.11 15.92 -15.16
C PRO A 61 -31.99 14.84 -14.49
N TYR A 62 -32.98 15.25 -13.70
CA TYR A 62 -33.80 14.34 -12.91
C TYR A 62 -35.24 14.32 -13.45
N PRO A 63 -35.94 13.16 -13.30
CA PRO A 63 -37.36 13.08 -13.68
C PRO A 63 -38.22 14.03 -12.86
N VAL A 64 -39.29 14.53 -13.41
CA VAL A 64 -40.32 15.25 -12.62
C VAL A 64 -41.00 14.27 -11.65
N TYR A 65 -41.63 14.80 -10.60
CA TYR A 65 -42.25 13.97 -9.56
C TYR A 65 -43.24 12.91 -10.11
N SER A 66 -44.01 13.25 -11.10
CA SER A 66 -45.01 12.30 -11.71
C SER A 66 -44.40 11.21 -12.57
N ASP A 67 -43.13 11.33 -13.00
CA ASP A 67 -42.45 10.33 -13.82
C ASP A 67 -41.94 9.18 -12.99
N ARG A 68 -42.79 8.19 -12.73
CA ARG A 68 -42.47 7.01 -11.89
C ARG A 68 -41.48 6.07 -12.53
N GLU A 69 -41.55 5.91 -13.85
CA GLU A 69 -40.61 5.06 -14.58
C GLU A 69 -39.20 5.68 -14.55
N GLY A 70 -39.10 6.94 -14.83
CA GLY A 70 -37.84 7.67 -14.78
C GLY A 70 -37.18 7.62 -13.41
N TRP A 71 -37.93 7.81 -12.33
CA TRP A 71 -37.37 7.65 -10.97
C TRP A 71 -36.90 6.22 -10.67
N GLY A 72 -37.71 5.21 -11.08
CA GLY A 72 -37.36 3.79 -10.94
C GLY A 72 -36.08 3.44 -11.70
N GLU A 73 -35.92 3.95 -12.91
CA GLU A 73 -34.69 3.77 -13.71
C GLU A 73 -33.50 4.51 -13.12
N LEU A 74 -33.72 5.75 -12.65
CA LEU A 74 -32.65 6.61 -12.10
C LEU A 74 -31.97 5.99 -10.89
N VAL A 75 -32.74 5.50 -9.90
CA VAL A 75 -32.21 4.97 -8.66
C VAL A 75 -31.98 3.45 -8.70
N GLY A 76 -32.68 2.74 -9.57
CA GLY A 76 -32.52 1.31 -9.83
C GLY A 76 -32.59 0.44 -8.58
N GLU A 77 -31.54 -0.36 -8.36
CA GLU A 77 -31.43 -1.28 -7.23
C GLU A 77 -31.44 -0.64 -5.85
N PHE A 78 -31.27 0.66 -5.73
CA PHE A 78 -31.29 1.38 -4.44
C PHE A 78 -32.69 1.80 -4.00
N SER A 79 -33.72 1.63 -4.87
CA SER A 79 -35.10 2.07 -4.60
C SER A 79 -35.62 1.65 -3.23
N SER A 80 -35.58 0.36 -2.91
CA SER A 80 -36.10 -0.16 -1.63
C SER A 80 -35.34 0.40 -0.42
N ALA A 81 -34.04 0.58 -0.54
CA ALA A 81 -33.21 1.12 0.55
C ALA A 81 -33.52 2.62 0.78
N LEU A 82 -33.71 3.40 -0.29
CA LEU A 82 -34.08 4.82 -0.21
C LEU A 82 -35.48 5.00 0.36
N ILE A 83 -36.45 4.18 -0.03
CA ILE A 83 -37.82 4.18 0.55
C ILE A 83 -37.76 3.88 2.05
N ASN A 84 -36.92 2.90 2.48
CA ASN A 84 -36.76 2.55 3.87
C ASN A 84 -36.18 3.69 4.72
N LEU A 85 -35.33 4.57 4.13
CA LEU A 85 -34.87 5.79 4.82
C LEU A 85 -36.02 6.71 5.20
N GLY A 86 -37.00 6.87 4.29
CA GLY A 86 -38.22 7.63 4.56
C GLY A 86 -39.10 6.96 5.61
N GLU A 87 -39.28 5.63 5.53
CA GLU A 87 -40.04 4.86 6.52
C GLU A 87 -39.49 5.03 7.94
N GLN A 88 -38.18 4.98 8.09
CA GLN A 88 -37.51 5.23 9.37
C GLN A 88 -37.61 6.69 9.84
N SER A 89 -37.95 7.60 8.94
CA SER A 89 -38.09 9.03 9.19
C SER A 89 -39.53 9.48 9.41
N LEU A 90 -40.52 8.58 9.22
CA LEU A 90 -41.94 8.88 9.50
C LEU A 90 -42.15 9.21 10.97
N SER A 91 -43.06 10.14 11.23
CA SER A 91 -43.44 10.58 12.59
C SER A 91 -42.24 11.12 13.39
N TYR A 92 -41.20 11.61 12.72
CA TYR A 92 -40.06 12.24 13.40
C TYR A 92 -40.51 13.42 14.25
N PRO A 93 -40.07 13.49 15.52
CA PRO A 93 -40.40 14.62 16.36
C PRO A 93 -39.51 15.83 16.00
N TRP A 94 -40.02 16.71 15.14
CA TRP A 94 -39.27 17.92 14.71
C TRP A 94 -38.79 18.66 15.95
N LYS A 95 -37.45 18.79 16.09
CA LYS A 95 -36.82 19.29 17.33
C LYS A 95 -36.78 20.80 17.33
N ASP A 96 -37.40 21.41 18.31
CA ASP A 96 -37.30 22.85 18.53
C ASP A 96 -35.90 23.24 19.00
N ILE A 97 -35.44 24.42 18.53
CA ILE A 97 -34.18 25.03 18.93
C ILE A 97 -34.47 26.20 19.83
N THR A 98 -34.11 26.04 21.11
CA THR A 98 -34.37 27.02 22.17
C THR A 98 -33.23 28.06 22.28
N ASP A 99 -33.48 29.13 23.05
CA ASP A 99 -32.42 30.10 23.34
C ASP A 99 -31.23 29.45 24.06
N ASP A 100 -31.47 28.51 24.97
CA ASP A 100 -30.42 27.79 25.66
C ASP A 100 -29.55 26.98 24.69
N ASP A 101 -30.15 26.40 23.64
CA ASP A 101 -29.41 25.69 22.60
C ASP A 101 -28.45 26.61 21.81
N TYR A 102 -28.94 27.83 21.46
CA TYR A 102 -28.09 28.84 20.82
C TYR A 102 -26.99 29.33 21.76
N LEU A 103 -27.33 29.54 23.06
CA LEU A 103 -26.37 30.05 24.04
C LEU A 103 -25.31 29.01 24.46
N ALA A 104 -25.56 27.71 24.29
CA ALA A 104 -24.62 26.66 24.67
C ALA A 104 -23.23 26.89 24.05
N TYR A 105 -23.16 27.41 22.82
CA TYR A 105 -21.90 27.74 22.16
C TYR A 105 -21.01 28.71 22.93
N ILE A 106 -21.59 29.74 23.56
CA ILE A 106 -20.81 30.72 24.33
C ILE A 106 -20.67 30.33 25.81
N THR A 107 -21.63 29.63 26.40
CA THR A 107 -21.64 29.25 27.80
C THR A 107 -20.75 28.06 28.11
N THR A 108 -20.83 26.99 27.30
CA THR A 108 -20.08 25.76 27.49
C THR A 108 -18.95 25.58 26.45
N GLY A 109 -19.00 26.30 25.34
CA GLY A 109 -18.11 26.10 24.17
C GLY A 109 -18.55 24.98 23.25
N ASP A 110 -19.61 24.23 23.60
CA ASP A 110 -20.12 23.14 22.77
C ASP A 110 -21.05 23.68 21.67
N ARG A 111 -20.69 23.41 20.43
CA ARG A 111 -21.48 23.79 19.26
C ARG A 111 -22.51 22.74 18.86
N ASN A 112 -22.32 21.47 19.27
CA ASN A 112 -23.14 20.35 18.82
C ASN A 112 -24.56 20.40 19.38
N VAL A 113 -24.77 21.01 20.53
CA VAL A 113 -26.11 21.09 21.21
C VAL A 113 -27.16 21.62 20.23
N MET A 114 -26.87 22.69 19.52
CA MET A 114 -27.77 23.27 18.51
C MET A 114 -27.64 22.59 17.13
N GLU A 115 -26.41 22.33 16.73
CA GLU A 115 -26.12 21.77 15.39
C GLU A 115 -26.77 20.42 15.19
N ASP A 116 -26.73 19.50 16.17
CA ASP A 116 -27.31 18.16 16.08
C ASP A 116 -28.83 18.19 15.91
N LYS A 117 -29.52 19.19 16.51
CA LYS A 117 -30.94 19.36 16.31
C LYS A 117 -31.27 19.84 14.89
N LEU A 118 -30.55 20.84 14.41
CA LEU A 118 -30.74 21.40 13.07
C LEU A 118 -30.39 20.37 11.99
N HIS A 119 -29.29 19.63 12.16
CA HIS A 119 -28.91 18.53 11.27
C HIS A 119 -29.91 17.38 11.30
N GLY A 120 -30.40 17.02 12.48
CA GLY A 120 -31.43 15.98 12.63
C GLY A 120 -32.68 16.32 11.81
N ASN A 121 -33.15 17.58 11.92
CA ASN A 121 -34.32 18.05 11.19
C ASN A 121 -34.06 18.10 9.68
N SER A 122 -32.97 18.69 9.23
CA SER A 122 -32.63 18.79 7.79
C SER A 122 -32.36 17.42 7.16
N GLY A 123 -31.61 16.56 7.83
CA GLY A 123 -31.35 15.19 7.35
C GLY A 123 -32.63 14.36 7.26
N THR A 124 -33.58 14.54 8.19
CA THR A 124 -34.89 13.88 8.15
C THR A 124 -35.70 14.34 6.94
N LEU A 125 -35.75 15.66 6.69
CA LEU A 125 -36.43 16.21 5.50
C LEU A 125 -35.84 15.62 4.21
N GLY A 126 -34.52 15.59 4.10
CA GLY A 126 -33.84 15.04 2.91
C GLY A 126 -34.14 13.54 2.67
N ARG A 127 -34.18 12.74 3.76
CA ARG A 127 -34.55 11.31 3.66
C ARG A 127 -36.02 11.10 3.26
N LEU A 128 -36.92 11.91 3.80
CA LEU A 128 -38.34 11.88 3.41
C LEU A 128 -38.53 12.32 1.96
N LEU A 129 -37.82 13.38 1.52
CA LEU A 129 -37.88 13.87 0.15
C LEU A 129 -37.45 12.78 -0.84
N ILE A 130 -36.28 12.19 -0.67
CA ILE A 130 -35.80 11.16 -1.61
C ILE A 130 -36.70 9.92 -1.61
N ALA A 131 -37.24 9.52 -0.47
CA ALA A 131 -38.14 8.41 -0.37
C ALA A 131 -39.48 8.67 -1.13
N GLU A 132 -40.04 9.88 -0.99
CA GLU A 132 -41.25 10.26 -1.72
C GLU A 132 -41.00 10.34 -3.23
N LEU A 133 -39.89 10.92 -3.67
CA LEU A 133 -39.53 11.00 -5.09
C LEU A 133 -39.36 9.61 -5.71
N VAL A 134 -38.86 8.66 -4.96
CA VAL A 134 -38.67 7.27 -5.43
C VAL A 134 -39.98 6.48 -5.40
N GLU A 135 -40.77 6.59 -4.32
CA GLU A 135 -42.00 5.83 -4.17
C GLU A 135 -43.21 6.46 -4.92
N GLY A 136 -43.39 7.80 -4.79
CA GLY A 136 -44.43 8.58 -5.47
C GLY A 136 -45.86 8.22 -5.09
N LYS A 137 -46.11 7.80 -3.85
CA LYS A 137 -47.44 7.43 -3.38
C LYS A 137 -48.09 8.48 -2.46
N GLY A 138 -47.36 9.55 -2.18
CA GLY A 138 -47.85 10.63 -1.31
C GLY A 138 -47.85 10.31 0.19
N ARG A 139 -47.31 9.16 0.59
CA ARG A 139 -47.36 8.76 2.02
C ARG A 139 -46.36 9.50 2.92
N PHE A 140 -45.31 10.11 2.36
CA PHE A 140 -44.37 10.93 3.09
C PHE A 140 -44.68 12.42 3.07
N ILE A 141 -45.66 12.87 2.25
CA ILE A 141 -45.98 14.29 2.04
C ILE A 141 -46.40 14.98 3.32
N ASP A 142 -47.20 14.34 4.18
CA ASP A 142 -47.65 14.94 5.44
C ASP A 142 -46.48 15.23 6.39
N ASP A 143 -45.47 14.33 6.43
CA ASP A 143 -44.24 14.53 7.23
C ASP A 143 -43.32 15.56 6.59
N ILE A 144 -43.23 15.59 5.26
CA ILE A 144 -42.51 16.63 4.52
C ILE A 144 -43.13 18.00 4.78
N ALA A 145 -44.45 18.10 4.69
CA ALA A 145 -45.14 19.38 4.94
C ALA A 145 -44.94 19.88 6.37
N ARG A 146 -44.93 18.98 7.38
CA ARG A 146 -44.61 19.36 8.76
C ARG A 146 -43.14 19.88 8.87
N GLY A 147 -42.20 19.23 8.19
CA GLY A 147 -40.82 19.69 8.15
C GLY A 147 -40.64 21.02 7.46
N VAL A 148 -41.24 21.19 6.29
CA VAL A 148 -41.24 22.46 5.55
C VAL A 148 -41.80 23.59 6.41
N ASN A 149 -42.94 23.36 7.10
CA ASN A 149 -43.51 24.36 7.98
C ASN A 149 -42.57 24.70 9.15
N TRP A 150 -41.93 23.68 9.75
CA TRP A 150 -40.91 23.88 10.79
C TRP A 150 -39.77 24.80 10.33
N PHE A 151 -39.21 24.58 9.11
CA PHE A 151 -38.16 25.42 8.57
C PHE A 151 -38.64 26.83 8.24
N CYS A 152 -39.88 27.00 7.76
CA CYS A 152 -40.44 28.32 7.54
C CYS A 152 -40.59 29.13 8.85
N GLU A 153 -40.90 28.46 9.96
CA GLU A 153 -41.06 29.09 11.28
C GLU A 153 -39.77 29.18 12.09
N ALA A 154 -38.73 28.44 11.72
CA ALA A 154 -37.42 28.47 12.41
C ALA A 154 -36.86 29.89 12.42
N ARG A 155 -36.28 30.29 13.55
CA ARG A 155 -35.72 31.64 13.75
C ARG A 155 -34.53 31.93 12.84
N SER A 156 -33.70 30.90 12.56
CA SER A 156 -32.56 30.97 11.63
C SER A 156 -32.24 29.60 11.08
N TRP A 157 -31.68 29.58 9.84
CA TRP A 157 -31.07 28.38 9.26
C TRP A 157 -29.56 28.32 9.49
N ALA A 158 -28.96 29.35 10.08
CA ALA A 158 -27.55 29.40 10.46
C ALA A 158 -27.34 28.90 11.90
N VAL A 159 -26.23 28.24 12.12
CA VAL A 159 -25.84 27.68 13.46
C VAL A 159 -25.30 28.77 14.38
N SER A 160 -25.42 28.58 15.69
CA SER A 160 -25.01 29.54 16.73
C SER A 160 -23.55 30.03 16.58
N ALA A 161 -22.65 29.14 16.22
CA ALA A 161 -21.24 29.46 15.97
C ALA A 161 -21.06 30.45 14.81
N HIS A 162 -21.90 30.37 13.77
CA HIS A 162 -21.87 31.27 12.63
C HIS A 162 -22.56 32.59 12.96
N LEU A 163 -23.68 32.56 13.66
CA LEU A 163 -24.38 33.76 14.15
C LEU A 163 -23.46 34.60 15.03
N ALA A 164 -22.89 34.02 16.09
CA ALA A 164 -21.98 34.71 17.01
C ALA A 164 -20.77 35.37 16.31
N LYS A 165 -20.32 34.78 15.21
CA LYS A 165 -19.15 35.30 14.50
C LYS A 165 -19.48 36.31 13.39
N TYR A 166 -20.58 36.10 12.67
CA TYR A 166 -20.83 36.82 11.40
C TYR A 166 -22.02 37.75 11.45
N GLN A 167 -22.97 37.64 12.40
CA GLN A 167 -23.98 38.68 12.60
C GLN A 167 -23.32 39.98 13.04
N LYS A 168 -23.92 41.12 12.68
CA LYS A 168 -23.48 42.45 13.12
C LYS A 168 -23.52 42.59 14.62
N SER A 169 -24.54 42.00 15.24
CA SER A 169 -24.72 41.98 16.70
C SER A 169 -23.68 41.13 17.48
N LYS A 170 -22.99 40.22 16.80
CA LYS A 170 -22.10 39.22 17.38
C LYS A 170 -22.74 38.30 18.41
N SER A 171 -24.07 38.29 18.48
CA SER A 171 -24.87 37.43 19.36
C SER A 171 -24.95 36.01 18.76
N PRO A 172 -24.95 34.94 19.59
CA PRO A 172 -25.31 33.60 19.17
C PRO A 172 -26.81 33.45 18.91
N LEU A 173 -27.62 34.34 19.47
CA LEU A 173 -29.07 34.37 19.24
C LEU A 173 -29.38 35.01 17.87
N PRO A 174 -30.32 34.42 17.09
CA PRO A 174 -30.69 34.99 15.78
C PRO A 174 -31.23 36.40 15.90
N ASP A 175 -30.74 37.33 15.08
CA ASP A 175 -31.28 38.66 14.89
C ASP A 175 -32.35 38.58 13.78
N PRO A 176 -33.61 38.89 14.08
CA PRO A 176 -34.70 38.81 13.09
C PRO A 176 -34.57 39.81 11.95
N SER A 177 -33.73 40.86 12.11
CA SER A 177 -33.47 41.86 11.09
C SER A 177 -32.33 41.50 10.13
N GLU A 178 -31.64 40.40 10.35
CA GLU A 178 -30.44 40.01 9.60
C GLU A 178 -30.39 38.50 9.25
N ASP A 179 -30.53 38.17 7.98
CA ASP A 179 -30.33 36.81 7.50
C ASP A 179 -28.85 36.59 7.15
N ILE A 180 -28.27 35.49 7.65
CA ILE A 180 -26.85 35.15 7.49
C ILE A 180 -26.70 33.99 6.50
N LEU A 181 -25.97 34.25 5.41
CA LEU A 181 -25.54 33.22 4.46
C LEU A 181 -24.28 32.50 5.00
N ALA A 182 -24.39 31.20 5.21
CA ALA A 182 -23.35 30.38 5.82
C ALA A 182 -23.46 28.93 5.34
N LEU A 183 -22.49 28.07 5.72
CA LEU A 183 -22.41 26.65 5.26
C LEU A 183 -23.74 25.90 5.45
N PHE A 184 -24.21 25.78 6.69
CA PHE A 184 -25.42 25.02 7.01
C PHE A 184 -26.70 25.69 6.49
N GLN A 185 -26.73 27.01 6.51
CA GLN A 185 -27.84 27.76 5.91
C GLN A 185 -27.91 27.44 4.40
N GLY A 186 -26.79 27.39 3.70
CA GLY A 186 -26.72 27.02 2.29
C GLY A 186 -27.21 25.60 2.01
N ASN A 187 -26.83 24.62 2.86
CA ASN A 187 -27.31 23.24 2.73
C ASN A 187 -28.85 23.15 2.89
N ILE A 188 -29.38 23.87 3.87
CA ILE A 188 -30.83 23.90 4.12
C ILE A 188 -31.55 24.60 2.98
N SER A 189 -31.04 25.73 2.49
CA SER A 189 -31.64 26.47 1.38
C SER A 189 -31.74 25.62 0.11
N GLN A 190 -30.66 24.90 -0.27
CA GLN A 190 -30.69 24.03 -1.45
C GLN A 190 -31.66 22.85 -1.26
N LEU A 191 -31.70 22.22 -0.08
CA LEU A 191 -32.64 21.13 0.22
C LEU A 191 -34.09 21.61 0.11
N LEU A 192 -34.39 22.77 0.68
CA LEU A 192 -35.73 23.35 0.62
C LEU A 192 -36.11 23.79 -0.80
N SER A 193 -35.15 24.28 -1.60
CA SER A 193 -35.36 24.63 -3.02
C SER A 193 -35.69 23.38 -3.84
N TRP A 194 -34.99 22.25 -3.64
CA TRP A 194 -35.34 20.97 -4.26
C TRP A 194 -36.69 20.45 -3.79
N THR A 195 -37.02 20.61 -2.51
CA THR A 195 -38.33 20.20 -1.97
C THR A 195 -39.45 21.00 -2.65
N TRP A 196 -39.28 22.31 -2.79
CA TRP A 196 -40.22 23.17 -3.50
C TRP A 196 -40.30 22.80 -4.99
N TYR A 197 -39.19 22.60 -5.65
CA TYR A 197 -39.11 22.27 -7.07
C TYR A 197 -39.91 20.99 -7.40
N PHE A 198 -39.73 19.95 -6.63
CA PHE A 198 -40.37 18.65 -6.91
C PHE A 198 -41.82 18.55 -6.39
N LEU A 199 -42.12 19.17 -5.25
CA LEU A 199 -43.33 18.83 -4.48
C LEU A 199 -44.19 20.01 -4.08
N HIS A 200 -44.08 21.19 -4.71
CA HIS A 200 -44.89 22.36 -4.35
C HIS A 200 -46.40 22.10 -4.48
N ASP A 201 -46.85 21.43 -5.53
CA ASP A 201 -48.25 21.10 -5.77
C ASP A 201 -48.80 20.07 -4.76
N GLU A 202 -47.99 19.01 -4.49
CA GLU A 202 -48.30 17.96 -3.53
C GLU A 202 -48.38 18.48 -2.09
N ILE A 203 -47.45 19.40 -1.74
CA ILE A 203 -47.42 20.08 -0.44
C ILE A 203 -48.69 20.94 -0.28
N ASP A 204 -49.04 21.72 -1.29
CA ASP A 204 -50.24 22.57 -1.24
C ASP A 204 -51.57 21.78 -1.24
N ALA A 205 -51.58 20.62 -1.90
CA ALA A 205 -52.73 19.71 -1.83
C ALA A 205 -53.01 19.20 -0.41
N LYS A 206 -51.96 19.11 0.45
CA LYS A 206 -52.08 18.70 1.86
C LYS A 206 -52.20 19.90 2.82
N SER A 207 -51.45 20.96 2.54
CA SER A 207 -51.31 22.16 3.39
C SER A 207 -51.41 23.42 2.51
N PRO A 208 -52.60 23.87 2.15
CA PRO A 208 -52.82 24.99 1.26
C PRO A 208 -52.02 26.25 1.61
N GLY A 209 -51.26 26.79 0.66
CA GLY A 209 -50.43 27.96 0.79
C GLY A 209 -49.05 27.75 1.44
N LEU A 210 -48.71 26.50 1.80
CA LEU A 210 -47.41 26.20 2.42
C LEU A 210 -46.27 26.29 1.39
N SER A 211 -46.49 25.92 0.16
CA SER A 211 -45.50 26.07 -0.91
C SER A 211 -45.13 27.55 -1.14
N GLN A 212 -46.10 28.46 -1.09
CA GLN A 212 -45.84 29.89 -1.19
C GLN A 212 -45.11 30.42 0.04
N LYS A 213 -45.49 29.98 1.25
CA LYS A 213 -44.75 30.30 2.49
C LYS A 213 -43.30 29.90 2.39
N LEU A 214 -43.03 28.69 1.83
CA LEU A 214 -41.68 28.18 1.61
C LEU A 214 -40.92 29.06 0.58
N ARG A 215 -41.57 29.39 -0.53
CA ARG A 215 -40.98 30.24 -1.57
C ARG A 215 -40.59 31.61 -1.03
N ASP A 216 -41.44 32.21 -0.20
CA ASP A 216 -41.18 33.50 0.45
C ASP A 216 -40.03 33.43 1.45
N ALA A 217 -39.97 32.35 2.23
CA ALA A 217 -38.87 32.08 3.15
C ALA A 217 -37.51 31.93 2.41
N LEU A 218 -37.49 31.20 1.28
CA LEU A 218 -36.32 31.05 0.45
C LEU A 218 -35.89 32.38 -0.20
N GLN A 219 -36.86 33.17 -0.68
CA GLN A 219 -36.57 34.51 -1.21
C GLN A 219 -35.87 35.38 -0.16
N LYS A 220 -36.48 35.49 1.03
CA LYS A 220 -36.00 36.35 2.11
C LYS A 220 -34.63 35.88 2.65
N ARG A 221 -34.44 34.54 2.84
CA ARG A 221 -33.31 34.01 3.62
C ARG A 221 -32.15 33.50 2.78
N ALA A 222 -32.34 33.37 1.45
CA ALA A 222 -31.31 32.89 0.56
C ALA A 222 -31.06 33.83 -0.62
N LEU A 223 -32.11 34.14 -1.43
CA LEU A 223 -31.94 34.86 -2.67
C LEU A 223 -31.64 36.36 -2.46
N ASP A 224 -32.49 37.07 -1.71
CA ASP A 224 -32.32 38.52 -1.48
C ASP A 224 -30.96 38.81 -0.80
N PRO A 225 -30.57 38.15 0.33
CA PRO A 225 -29.28 38.43 0.97
C PRO A 225 -28.10 38.16 0.05
N TYR A 226 -28.20 37.17 -0.88
CA TYR A 226 -27.12 36.85 -1.80
C TYR A 226 -26.89 37.98 -2.83
N LEU A 227 -27.95 38.56 -3.37
CA LEU A 227 -27.82 39.65 -4.34
C LEU A 227 -27.52 40.97 -3.70
N GLU A 228 -28.11 41.26 -2.52
CA GLU A 228 -28.07 42.60 -1.91
C GLU A 228 -26.84 42.86 -1.05
N ARG A 229 -26.20 41.80 -0.54
CA ARG A 229 -25.08 41.91 0.42
C ARG A 229 -23.76 41.46 -0.18
N ASP A 230 -22.72 42.24 -0.01
CA ASP A 230 -21.33 41.99 -0.44
C ASP A 230 -20.39 41.77 0.77
N ASP A 231 -20.92 41.92 2.00
CA ASP A 231 -20.16 41.92 3.24
C ASP A 231 -19.94 40.52 3.85
N PHE A 232 -20.44 39.44 3.19
CA PHE A 232 -20.12 38.11 3.62
C PHE A 232 -18.66 37.80 3.31
N TRP A 233 -17.84 37.62 4.34
CA TRP A 233 -16.40 37.46 4.24
C TRP A 233 -15.97 36.40 3.20
N TRP A 234 -16.74 35.32 3.10
CA TRP A 234 -16.45 34.21 2.21
C TRP A 234 -16.66 34.53 0.72
N MET A 235 -17.36 35.60 0.40
CA MET A 235 -17.46 36.07 -0.99
C MET A 235 -16.13 36.67 -1.50
N GLY A 236 -15.28 37.15 -0.61
CA GLY A 236 -13.94 37.63 -0.94
C GLY A 236 -13.91 39.01 -1.55
N PHE A 237 -15.02 39.80 -1.49
CA PHE A 237 -15.10 41.13 -2.05
C PHE A 237 -14.41 42.18 -1.16
N ASP A 238 -14.45 42.00 0.17
CA ASP A 238 -13.62 42.77 1.09
C ASP A 238 -12.39 41.95 1.51
N ARG A 239 -11.23 42.38 0.99
CA ARG A 239 -9.91 41.78 1.29
C ARG A 239 -9.08 42.59 2.26
N SER A 240 -9.64 43.61 2.90
CA SER A 240 -8.92 44.48 3.85
C SER A 240 -8.29 43.74 5.03
N SER A 241 -8.85 42.61 5.41
CA SER A 241 -8.32 41.72 6.49
C SER A 241 -7.10 40.88 6.08
N GLY A 242 -6.70 40.84 4.81
CA GLY A 242 -5.66 39.94 4.28
C GLY A 242 -6.01 38.44 4.35
N LYS A 243 -7.22 38.10 4.78
CA LYS A 243 -7.63 36.70 4.95
C LYS A 243 -7.86 36.03 3.60
N LYS A 244 -7.16 34.92 3.35
CA LYS A 244 -7.35 34.08 2.15
C LYS A 244 -8.70 33.36 2.19
N MET A 245 -9.30 33.18 1.02
CA MET A 245 -10.55 32.40 0.87
C MET A 245 -10.29 30.93 1.13
N ASN A 246 -11.28 30.20 1.67
CA ASN A 246 -11.19 28.79 1.95
C ASN A 246 -12.44 28.04 1.42
N ASN A 247 -12.63 26.79 1.84
CA ASN A 247 -13.76 25.95 1.44
C ASN A 247 -15.15 26.59 1.57
N TRP A 248 -15.34 27.59 2.41
CA TRP A 248 -16.61 28.32 2.52
C TRP A 248 -17.04 28.97 1.21
N ASN A 249 -16.08 29.47 0.46
CA ASN A 249 -16.38 30.20 -0.78
C ASN A 249 -17.06 29.28 -1.82
N PRO A 250 -16.45 28.16 -2.30
CA PRO A 250 -17.14 27.29 -3.28
C PRO A 250 -18.37 26.61 -2.68
N TRP A 251 -18.38 26.28 -1.39
CA TRP A 251 -19.52 25.66 -0.74
C TRP A 251 -20.75 26.57 -0.68
N CYS A 252 -20.60 27.81 -0.20
CA CYS A 252 -21.71 28.73 -0.12
C CYS A 252 -22.19 29.19 -1.51
N ASN A 253 -21.26 29.53 -2.43
CA ASN A 253 -21.65 29.93 -3.77
C ASN A 253 -22.42 28.85 -4.52
N GLN A 254 -21.97 27.61 -4.47
CA GLN A 254 -22.65 26.49 -5.12
C GLN A 254 -24.09 26.34 -4.61
N ASN A 255 -24.27 26.32 -3.27
CA ASN A 255 -25.60 26.12 -2.69
C ASN A 255 -26.56 27.29 -2.97
N GLN A 256 -26.07 28.53 -2.88
CA GLN A 256 -26.92 29.72 -3.17
C GLN A 256 -27.26 29.81 -4.67
N LEU A 257 -26.27 29.59 -5.55
CA LEU A 257 -26.53 29.58 -6.98
C LEU A 257 -27.57 28.54 -7.38
N LEU A 258 -27.50 27.32 -6.82
CA LEU A 258 -28.47 26.29 -7.09
C LEU A 258 -29.91 26.70 -6.68
N CYS A 259 -30.06 27.46 -5.57
CA CYS A 259 -31.36 28.04 -5.22
C CYS A 259 -31.91 28.98 -6.30
N PHE A 260 -31.03 29.86 -6.82
CA PHE A 260 -31.42 30.75 -7.95
C PHE A 260 -31.83 29.96 -9.19
N MET A 261 -31.04 28.99 -9.58
CA MET A 261 -31.30 28.16 -10.77
C MET A 261 -32.63 27.40 -10.69
N LEU A 262 -33.06 26.99 -9.52
CA LEU A 262 -34.32 26.26 -9.32
C LEU A 262 -35.53 27.20 -9.18
N LEU A 263 -35.32 28.40 -8.66
CA LEU A 263 -36.43 29.28 -8.21
C LEU A 263 -36.61 30.55 -9.05
N GLU A 264 -35.53 31.12 -9.65
CA GLU A 264 -35.58 32.38 -10.36
C GLU A 264 -36.13 32.17 -11.79
N LYS A 265 -37.06 33.02 -12.17
CA LYS A 265 -37.70 32.99 -13.50
C LYS A 265 -37.26 34.12 -14.40
N ASP A 266 -36.66 35.17 -13.84
CA ASP A 266 -36.09 36.29 -14.60
C ASP A 266 -34.66 35.95 -15.02
N PRO A 267 -34.37 35.78 -16.32
CA PRO A 267 -33.05 35.43 -16.80
C PRO A 267 -31.99 36.51 -16.45
N ASP A 268 -32.36 37.79 -16.36
CA ASP A 268 -31.43 38.85 -16.00
C ASP A 268 -31.07 38.78 -14.50
N ALA A 269 -32.02 38.45 -13.64
CA ALA A 269 -31.75 38.25 -12.20
C ALA A 269 -30.87 37.02 -11.97
N LEU A 270 -31.13 35.92 -12.66
CA LEU A 270 -30.29 34.72 -12.60
C LEU A 270 -28.90 34.99 -13.15
N ALA A 271 -28.76 35.71 -14.25
CA ALA A 271 -27.47 36.09 -14.82
C ALA A 271 -26.65 36.95 -13.84
N ARG A 272 -27.28 37.91 -13.13
CA ARG A 272 -26.61 38.70 -12.09
C ARG A 272 -26.10 37.80 -10.95
N ALA A 273 -26.88 36.80 -10.52
CA ALA A 273 -26.46 35.85 -9.49
C ALA A 273 -25.26 34.99 -9.96
N ILE A 274 -25.29 34.52 -11.20
CA ILE A 274 -24.20 33.76 -11.82
C ILE A 274 -22.94 34.64 -11.91
N ASP A 275 -23.02 35.86 -12.44
CA ASP A 275 -21.89 36.77 -12.57
C ASP A 275 -21.25 37.08 -11.20
N LYS A 276 -22.08 37.38 -10.18
CA LYS A 276 -21.63 37.56 -8.81
C LYS A 276 -20.92 36.32 -8.26
N SER A 277 -21.45 35.13 -8.53
CA SER A 277 -20.85 33.87 -8.09
C SER A 277 -19.49 33.60 -8.77
N ILE A 278 -19.36 33.88 -10.06
CA ILE A 278 -18.11 33.79 -10.82
C ILE A 278 -17.05 34.71 -10.22
N LEU A 279 -17.41 35.99 -9.93
CA LEU A 279 -16.50 36.92 -9.28
C LEU A 279 -16.03 36.45 -7.92
N SER A 280 -16.93 35.84 -7.13
CA SER A 280 -16.62 35.32 -5.80
C SER A 280 -15.74 34.06 -5.88
N ILE A 281 -16.07 33.12 -6.77
CA ILE A 281 -15.28 31.88 -6.96
C ILE A 281 -13.88 32.20 -7.46
N ASP A 282 -13.71 33.18 -8.34
CA ASP A 282 -12.40 33.60 -8.80
C ASP A 282 -11.51 34.05 -7.63
N LYS A 283 -12.07 34.76 -6.61
CA LYS A 283 -11.32 35.11 -5.40
C LYS A 283 -10.79 33.91 -4.63
N TYR A 284 -11.53 32.79 -4.62
CA TYR A 284 -11.05 31.53 -4.06
C TYR A 284 -9.96 30.88 -4.94
N LEU A 285 -10.20 30.82 -6.26
CA LEU A 285 -9.24 30.24 -7.21
C LEU A 285 -7.92 31.01 -7.24
N ASP A 286 -7.97 32.37 -7.09
CA ASP A 286 -6.79 33.22 -7.01
C ASP A 286 -5.94 32.90 -5.74
N ASP A 287 -6.57 32.53 -4.64
CA ASP A 287 -5.92 32.22 -3.37
C ASP A 287 -5.41 30.77 -3.28
N VAL A 288 -5.84 29.85 -4.16
CA VAL A 288 -5.30 28.49 -4.21
C VAL A 288 -3.93 28.52 -4.89
N ALA A 289 -2.97 27.75 -4.39
CA ALA A 289 -1.63 27.66 -4.98
C ALA A 289 -1.69 27.21 -6.46
N ALA A 290 -0.81 27.77 -7.31
CA ALA A 290 -0.83 27.50 -8.74
C ALA A 290 -0.54 26.02 -9.09
N ASP A 291 0.12 25.30 -8.21
CA ASP A 291 0.38 23.86 -8.35
C ASP A 291 -0.83 22.96 -8.05
N GLY A 292 -1.96 23.55 -7.58
CA GLY A 292 -3.23 22.84 -7.35
C GLY A 292 -3.29 22.02 -6.08
N ALA A 293 -2.29 22.07 -5.18
CA ALA A 293 -2.38 21.40 -3.89
C ALA A 293 -3.40 22.08 -2.97
N CYS A 294 -4.07 21.28 -2.16
CA CYS A 294 -5.03 21.76 -1.16
C CYS A 294 -4.33 22.00 0.19
N ASP A 295 -4.07 23.24 0.54
CA ASP A 295 -3.43 23.64 1.80
C ASP A 295 -4.30 23.38 3.04
N GLU A 296 -5.63 23.26 2.87
CA GLU A 296 -6.56 22.85 3.92
C GLU A 296 -6.50 21.35 4.27
N GLY A 297 -5.79 20.56 3.47
CA GLY A 297 -5.65 19.10 3.63
C GLY A 297 -6.72 18.28 2.89
N THR A 298 -6.53 16.95 2.91
CA THR A 298 -7.34 16.00 2.13
C THR A 298 -8.81 15.97 2.53
N THR A 299 -9.13 16.20 3.80
CA THR A 299 -10.53 16.25 4.27
C THR A 299 -11.28 17.43 3.66
N TYR A 300 -10.61 18.56 3.55
CA TYR A 300 -11.20 19.78 3.02
C TYR A 300 -11.19 19.84 1.50
N TRP A 301 -10.39 19.03 0.82
CA TRP A 301 -10.47 18.89 -0.63
C TRP A 301 -11.87 18.50 -1.08
N TYR A 302 -12.56 17.59 -0.37
CA TYR A 302 -13.95 17.21 -0.69
C TYR A 302 -14.95 18.36 -0.44
N LYS A 303 -14.63 19.26 0.48
CA LYS A 303 -15.48 20.41 0.83
C LYS A 303 -15.22 21.65 -0.03
N SER A 304 -14.01 21.80 -0.55
CA SER A 304 -13.64 22.90 -1.44
C SER A 304 -13.75 22.47 -2.92
N THR A 305 -12.89 21.58 -3.38
CA THR A 305 -12.87 21.11 -4.76
C THR A 305 -14.10 20.27 -5.10
N GLY A 306 -14.68 19.53 -4.14
CA GLY A 306 -15.94 18.81 -4.33
C GLY A 306 -17.15 19.72 -4.57
N HIS A 307 -17.28 20.84 -3.85
CA HIS A 307 -18.33 21.84 -4.12
C HIS A 307 -18.04 22.68 -5.36
N LEU A 308 -16.75 22.89 -5.69
CA LEU A 308 -16.39 23.50 -6.97
C LEU A 308 -16.80 22.61 -8.16
N LEU A 309 -16.65 21.28 -8.03
CA LEU A 309 -17.16 20.31 -9.01
C LEU A 309 -18.67 20.54 -9.25
N ASP A 310 -19.45 20.51 -8.14
CA ASP A 310 -20.90 20.69 -8.21
C ASP A 310 -21.28 22.05 -8.84
N TYR A 311 -20.55 23.09 -8.51
CA TYR A 311 -20.72 24.44 -9.07
C TYR A 311 -20.48 24.46 -10.58
N LEU A 312 -19.39 23.89 -11.05
CA LEU A 312 -19.03 23.88 -12.47
C LEU A 312 -19.97 22.98 -13.30
N GLU A 313 -20.38 21.82 -12.77
CA GLU A 313 -21.39 20.97 -13.41
C GLU A 313 -22.72 21.70 -13.58
N ASN A 314 -23.16 22.43 -12.56
CA ASN A 314 -24.41 23.19 -12.63
C ASN A 314 -24.33 24.38 -13.60
N LEU A 315 -23.21 25.11 -13.65
CA LEU A 315 -23.01 26.16 -14.68
C LEU A 315 -23.07 25.60 -16.10
N GLU A 316 -22.43 24.46 -16.31
CA GLU A 316 -22.43 23.79 -17.61
C GLU A 316 -23.85 23.37 -18.01
N ARG A 317 -24.61 22.76 -17.09
CA ARG A 317 -25.99 22.32 -17.34
C ARG A 317 -26.94 23.49 -17.64
N ILE A 318 -26.95 24.51 -16.78
CA ILE A 318 -27.87 25.67 -16.96
C ILE A 318 -27.58 26.46 -18.22
N SER A 319 -26.37 26.40 -18.76
CA SER A 319 -25.95 27.11 -19.97
C SER A 319 -25.86 26.23 -21.22
N SER A 320 -26.31 24.99 -21.16
CA SER A 320 -26.13 23.97 -22.23
C SER A 320 -24.68 23.91 -22.72
N GLY A 321 -23.71 23.92 -21.77
CA GLY A 321 -22.29 23.77 -22.05
C GLY A 321 -21.56 25.07 -22.45
N ARG A 322 -22.23 26.24 -22.46
CA ARG A 322 -21.57 27.50 -22.81
C ARG A 322 -20.67 28.02 -21.67
N LEU A 323 -21.04 27.77 -20.43
CA LEU A 323 -20.24 28.08 -19.23
C LEU A 323 -19.51 26.84 -18.74
N THR A 324 -18.53 26.37 -19.52
CA THR A 324 -17.70 25.21 -19.15
C THR A 324 -16.24 25.64 -18.93
N ALA A 325 -15.62 25.13 -17.85
CA ALA A 325 -14.22 25.44 -17.49
C ALA A 325 -13.35 24.17 -17.39
N TRP A 326 -13.85 23.02 -17.80
CA TRP A 326 -13.16 21.73 -17.64
C TRP A 326 -11.86 21.61 -18.45
N ASP A 327 -11.70 22.38 -19.52
CA ASP A 327 -10.48 22.41 -20.33
C ASP A 327 -9.35 23.25 -19.70
N ASN A 328 -9.65 24.01 -18.64
CA ASN A 328 -8.64 24.79 -17.96
C ASN A 328 -7.66 23.87 -17.18
N PRO A 329 -6.34 23.93 -17.46
CA PRO A 329 -5.35 23.07 -16.82
C PRO A 329 -5.28 23.23 -15.30
N PHE A 330 -5.55 24.44 -14.78
CA PHE A 330 -5.53 24.69 -13.33
C PHE A 330 -6.70 23.99 -12.64
N ILE A 331 -7.91 24.04 -13.22
CA ILE A 331 -9.08 23.31 -12.70
C ILE A 331 -8.80 21.79 -12.66
N ARG A 332 -8.19 21.25 -13.73
CA ARG A 332 -7.79 19.83 -13.77
C ARG A 332 -6.78 19.48 -12.68
N ASN A 333 -5.79 20.33 -12.42
CA ASN A 333 -4.76 20.11 -11.40
C ASN A 333 -5.32 20.05 -9.98
N LEU A 334 -6.37 20.82 -9.67
CA LEU A 334 -7.06 20.76 -8.37
C LEU A 334 -7.56 19.36 -8.06
N GLY A 335 -8.00 18.63 -9.10
CA GLY A 335 -8.46 17.24 -8.96
C GLY A 335 -7.33 16.26 -8.56
N GLU A 336 -6.13 16.42 -9.09
CA GLU A 336 -5.06 15.41 -8.94
C GLU A 336 -4.44 15.37 -7.54
N TYR A 337 -4.58 16.41 -6.72
CA TYR A 337 -4.01 16.43 -5.37
C TYR A 337 -4.45 15.24 -4.51
N ILE A 338 -5.75 14.92 -4.53
CA ILE A 338 -6.30 13.86 -3.68
C ILE A 338 -5.75 12.46 -4.02
N LEU A 339 -5.41 12.20 -5.30
CA LEU A 339 -4.81 10.95 -5.74
C LEU A 339 -3.37 10.81 -5.22
N ASN A 340 -2.64 11.92 -5.23
CA ASN A 340 -1.23 11.95 -4.82
C ASN A 340 -1.08 11.89 -3.29
N ALA A 341 -2.04 12.47 -2.56
CA ALA A 341 -2.10 12.46 -1.10
C ALA A 341 -2.69 11.16 -0.51
N ASP A 342 -3.24 10.25 -1.34
CA ASP A 342 -3.66 8.93 -0.91
C ASP A 342 -2.42 8.07 -0.60
N ILE A 343 -2.31 7.54 0.62
CA ILE A 343 -1.15 6.77 1.07
C ILE A 343 -1.33 5.31 0.68
N ALA A 344 -2.28 4.65 1.27
CA ALA A 344 -2.70 3.27 0.99
C ALA A 344 -3.95 2.93 1.81
N ASP A 345 -4.76 2.00 1.31
CA ASP A 345 -5.96 1.47 1.98
C ASP A 345 -6.91 2.56 2.49
N ASN A 346 -6.86 2.88 3.78
CA ASN A 346 -7.71 3.88 4.44
C ASN A 346 -6.90 5.09 4.91
N TRP A 347 -5.67 5.28 4.45
CA TRP A 347 -4.79 6.33 4.90
C TRP A 347 -4.59 7.40 3.83
N GLN A 348 -4.76 8.65 4.22
CA GLN A 348 -4.46 9.84 3.42
C GLN A 348 -3.51 10.75 4.20
N VAL A 349 -2.75 11.58 3.49
CA VAL A 349 -1.95 12.64 4.13
C VAL A 349 -2.88 13.59 4.87
N ASN A 350 -2.55 13.86 6.12
CA ASN A 350 -3.41 14.62 7.02
C ASN A 350 -2.77 15.90 7.54
N PHE A 351 -1.97 16.57 6.71
CA PHE A 351 -1.52 17.92 7.04
C PHE A 351 -2.70 18.86 7.27
N ALA A 352 -2.50 19.90 8.06
CA ALA A 352 -3.55 20.82 8.53
C ALA A 352 -4.64 20.07 9.34
N ASP A 353 -5.91 20.47 9.24
CA ASP A 353 -7.01 19.76 9.92
C ASP A 353 -7.46 18.49 9.16
N GLY A 354 -6.53 17.83 8.44
CA GLY A 354 -6.78 16.60 7.72
C GLY A 354 -7.09 15.42 8.63
N THR A 355 -8.03 14.57 8.22
CA THR A 355 -8.30 13.29 8.88
C THR A 355 -7.37 12.21 8.34
N PRO A 356 -6.51 11.59 9.16
CA PRO A 356 -5.48 10.68 8.67
C PRO A 356 -6.04 9.36 8.13
N SER A 357 -7.02 8.79 8.83
CA SER A 357 -7.67 7.54 8.46
C SER A 357 -9.00 7.83 7.79
N ARG A 358 -9.02 7.88 6.48
CA ARG A 358 -10.22 8.08 5.68
C ARG A 358 -10.13 7.30 4.37
N ARG A 359 -11.17 6.57 4.04
CA ARG A 359 -11.32 6.00 2.69
C ARG A 359 -11.55 7.12 1.68
N PRO A 360 -10.86 7.12 0.53
CA PRO A 360 -11.18 8.02 -0.56
C PRO A 360 -12.66 7.93 -0.94
N ILE A 361 -13.32 9.08 -1.09
CA ILE A 361 -14.71 9.13 -1.54
C ILE A 361 -14.72 8.96 -3.06
N SER A 362 -14.72 7.70 -3.50
CA SER A 362 -14.49 7.30 -4.88
C SER A 362 -15.50 7.92 -5.86
N TYR A 363 -16.75 8.13 -5.46
CA TYR A 363 -17.77 8.69 -6.33
C TYR A 363 -17.53 10.19 -6.64
N VAL A 364 -17.06 10.99 -5.69
CA VAL A 364 -16.71 12.41 -5.94
C VAL A 364 -15.51 12.48 -6.89
N ILE A 365 -14.49 11.65 -6.65
CA ILE A 365 -13.29 11.59 -7.50
C ILE A 365 -13.65 11.10 -8.91
N TYR A 366 -14.57 10.13 -9.02
CA TYR A 366 -15.09 9.63 -10.30
C TYR A 366 -15.78 10.75 -11.09
N ARG A 367 -16.72 11.48 -10.47
CA ARG A 367 -17.43 12.61 -11.10
C ARG A 367 -16.45 13.65 -11.62
N PHE A 368 -15.49 14.05 -10.78
CA PHE A 368 -14.47 15.02 -11.19
C PHE A 368 -13.63 14.51 -12.37
N GLY A 369 -13.25 13.21 -12.33
CA GLY A 369 -12.50 12.56 -13.40
C GLY A 369 -13.29 12.52 -14.72
N GLN A 370 -14.60 12.25 -14.67
CA GLN A 370 -15.48 12.24 -15.84
C GLN A 370 -15.68 13.65 -16.41
N ALA A 371 -16.02 14.64 -15.56
CA ALA A 371 -16.26 16.00 -15.98
C ALA A 371 -15.01 16.66 -16.58
N SER A 372 -13.83 16.47 -15.97
CA SER A 372 -12.56 17.02 -16.45
C SER A 372 -11.87 16.21 -17.55
N GLY A 373 -12.39 15.03 -17.93
CA GLY A 373 -11.71 14.11 -18.83
C GLY A 373 -10.40 13.56 -18.28
N ASN A 374 -10.23 13.51 -16.94
CA ASN A 374 -9.01 13.00 -16.29
C ASN A 374 -9.12 11.49 -16.07
N GLU A 375 -8.55 10.73 -17.00
CA GLU A 375 -8.55 9.26 -16.95
C GLU A 375 -7.90 8.70 -15.68
N LYS A 376 -6.84 9.33 -15.16
CA LYS A 376 -6.18 8.87 -13.92
C LYS A 376 -7.11 8.93 -12.72
N MET A 377 -7.90 10.01 -12.59
CA MET A 377 -8.90 10.14 -11.53
C MET A 377 -9.98 9.07 -11.66
N THR A 378 -10.45 8.82 -12.87
CA THR A 378 -11.43 7.78 -13.18
C THR A 378 -10.90 6.40 -12.80
N LEU A 379 -9.66 6.03 -13.23
CA LEU A 379 -9.02 4.76 -12.89
C LEU A 379 -8.82 4.60 -11.38
N PHE A 380 -8.36 5.66 -10.71
CA PHE A 380 -8.20 5.67 -9.25
C PHE A 380 -9.54 5.39 -8.55
N ALA A 381 -10.59 6.12 -8.92
CA ALA A 381 -11.91 5.99 -8.32
C ALA A 381 -12.48 4.58 -8.52
N VAL A 382 -12.37 4.03 -9.74
CA VAL A 382 -12.78 2.64 -10.05
C VAL A 382 -11.99 1.64 -9.20
N SER A 383 -10.65 1.77 -9.16
CA SER A 383 -9.78 0.90 -8.37
C SER A 383 -10.15 0.90 -6.89
N ARG A 384 -10.36 2.09 -6.30
CA ARG A 384 -10.74 2.25 -4.90
C ARG A 384 -12.15 1.74 -4.60
N TYR A 385 -13.10 2.01 -5.49
CA TYR A 385 -14.46 1.50 -5.36
C TYR A 385 -14.49 -0.05 -5.41
N LYS A 386 -13.80 -0.67 -6.37
CA LYS A 386 -13.76 -2.14 -6.48
C LYS A 386 -13.13 -2.80 -5.26
N LYS A 387 -12.18 -2.13 -4.60
CA LYS A 387 -11.54 -2.62 -3.37
C LYS A 387 -12.40 -2.41 -2.13
N ASN A 388 -13.02 -1.24 -1.98
CA ASN A 388 -13.59 -0.79 -0.71
C ASN A 388 -15.12 -0.70 -0.72
N GLY A 389 -15.75 -0.72 -1.91
CA GLY A 389 -17.17 -0.39 -2.06
C GLY A 389 -17.47 1.08 -1.72
N ALA A 390 -18.74 1.41 -1.69
CA ALA A 390 -19.30 2.65 -1.15
C ALA A 390 -20.73 2.40 -0.71
N ASP A 391 -21.18 3.13 0.30
CA ASP A 391 -22.60 3.18 0.69
C ASP A 391 -23.24 4.42 0.08
N PRO A 392 -24.04 4.28 -1.00
CA PRO A 392 -24.67 5.40 -1.65
C PRO A 392 -25.98 5.84 -0.97
N VAL A 393 -26.48 5.07 0.00
CA VAL A 393 -27.75 5.31 0.68
C VAL A 393 -27.51 6.04 2.00
N GLY A 394 -26.45 5.69 2.75
CA GLY A 394 -26.08 6.31 4.02
C GLY A 394 -25.37 7.67 3.89
N GLN A 395 -25.73 8.47 2.87
CA GLN A 395 -25.16 9.80 2.64
C GLN A 395 -25.85 10.88 3.48
N ASP A 396 -25.28 12.07 3.49
CA ASP A 396 -25.89 13.26 4.09
C ASP A 396 -26.96 13.86 3.17
N TRP A 397 -28.19 13.44 3.30
CA TRP A 397 -29.33 13.91 2.49
C TRP A 397 -29.71 15.38 2.73
N THR A 398 -29.08 16.07 3.69
CA THR A 398 -29.12 17.55 3.76
C THR A 398 -28.49 18.19 2.51
N LEU A 399 -27.49 17.53 1.94
CA LEU A 399 -26.83 17.88 0.68
C LEU A 399 -27.53 17.11 -0.47
N PHE A 400 -28.79 17.39 -0.72
CA PHE A 400 -29.64 16.60 -1.62
C PHE A 400 -29.05 16.41 -3.02
N TYR A 401 -28.59 17.50 -3.65
CA TYR A 401 -27.97 17.45 -4.98
C TYR A 401 -26.74 16.52 -5.00
N GLN A 402 -25.79 16.76 -4.08
CA GLN A 402 -24.59 15.95 -4.02
C GLN A 402 -24.90 14.47 -3.75
N SER A 403 -25.85 14.21 -2.84
CA SER A 403 -26.19 12.83 -2.48
C SER A 403 -26.81 12.07 -3.64
N LEU A 404 -27.63 12.74 -4.46
CA LEU A 404 -28.22 12.12 -5.64
C LEU A 404 -27.17 11.91 -6.74
N GLU A 405 -26.36 12.91 -7.07
CA GLU A 405 -25.26 12.77 -8.05
C GLU A 405 -24.25 11.69 -7.64
N ASN A 406 -23.94 11.59 -6.36
CA ASN A 406 -23.04 10.57 -5.84
C ASN A 406 -23.64 9.17 -5.95
N LEU A 407 -24.94 9.02 -5.74
CA LEU A 407 -25.67 7.75 -5.94
C LEU A 407 -25.57 7.32 -7.41
N LEU A 408 -25.76 8.24 -8.36
CA LEU A 408 -25.61 7.97 -9.78
C LEU A 408 -24.18 7.55 -10.14
N ALA A 409 -23.20 8.23 -9.59
CA ALA A 409 -21.79 7.89 -9.78
C ALA A 409 -21.46 6.50 -9.22
N VAL A 410 -22.03 6.09 -8.08
CA VAL A 410 -21.85 4.73 -7.55
C VAL A 410 -22.46 3.69 -8.49
N ARG A 411 -23.60 3.94 -9.11
CA ARG A 411 -24.16 3.03 -10.14
C ARG A 411 -23.20 2.85 -11.32
N ALA A 412 -22.58 3.94 -11.79
CA ALA A 412 -21.60 3.88 -12.86
C ALA A 412 -20.34 3.10 -12.43
N LEU A 413 -19.80 3.37 -11.25
CA LEU A 413 -18.66 2.67 -10.67
C LEU A 413 -18.91 1.16 -10.50
N LYS A 414 -20.13 0.79 -10.12
CA LYS A 414 -20.52 -0.62 -9.98
C LYS A 414 -20.47 -1.38 -11.32
N LYS A 415 -20.85 -0.72 -12.42
CA LYS A 415 -20.83 -1.28 -13.78
C LYS A 415 -19.46 -1.23 -14.43
N ALA A 416 -18.56 -0.35 -13.98
CA ALA A 416 -17.22 -0.20 -14.54
C ALA A 416 -16.41 -1.51 -14.40
N ALA A 417 -15.60 -1.83 -15.41
CA ALA A 417 -14.65 -2.95 -15.34
C ALA A 417 -13.60 -2.69 -14.26
N PRO A 418 -13.10 -3.74 -13.57
CA PRO A 418 -11.99 -3.57 -12.64
C PRO A 418 -10.79 -2.92 -13.32
N ALA A 419 -10.19 -1.92 -12.66
CA ALA A 419 -9.05 -1.18 -13.15
C ALA A 419 -7.93 -1.15 -12.12
N GLU A 420 -6.68 -1.18 -12.59
CA GLU A 420 -5.50 -1.02 -11.76
C GLU A 420 -5.02 0.44 -11.83
N TYR A 421 -4.91 1.09 -10.68
CA TYR A 421 -4.32 2.42 -10.58
C TYR A 421 -2.90 2.33 -10.02
N LYS A 422 -1.95 2.96 -10.70
CA LYS A 422 -0.55 3.04 -10.30
C LYS A 422 -0.23 4.44 -9.80
N PRO A 423 0.01 4.65 -8.50
CA PRO A 423 0.33 5.97 -7.97
C PRO A 423 1.69 6.45 -8.47
N HIS A 424 1.86 7.77 -8.52
CA HIS A 424 3.16 8.38 -8.79
C HIS A 424 4.15 8.08 -7.67
N ASP A 425 5.38 7.76 -8.02
CA ASP A 425 6.46 7.48 -7.07
C ASP A 425 7.09 8.74 -6.48
N PHE A 426 6.91 9.89 -7.11
CA PHE A 426 7.44 11.17 -6.68
C PHE A 426 6.60 12.33 -7.23
N VAL A 427 6.03 13.13 -6.32
CA VAL A 427 5.23 14.30 -6.64
C VAL A 427 5.76 15.49 -5.84
N PHE A 428 5.93 16.62 -6.50
CA PHE A 428 6.42 17.85 -5.90
C PHE A 428 5.52 19.01 -6.24
N TYR A 429 5.02 19.69 -5.22
CA TYR A 429 4.21 20.90 -5.27
C TYR A 429 5.09 22.08 -4.82
N PRO A 430 5.69 22.83 -5.76
CA PRO A 430 6.68 23.85 -5.44
C PRO A 430 6.09 25.08 -4.73
N ASP A 431 4.85 25.49 -5.11
CA ASP A 431 4.21 26.68 -4.55
C ASP A 431 3.67 26.39 -3.15
N SER A 432 3.01 25.24 -2.98
CA SER A 432 2.50 24.77 -1.69
C SER A 432 3.59 24.19 -0.79
N LYS A 433 4.82 24.03 -1.31
CA LYS A 433 5.97 23.44 -0.61
C LYS A 433 5.63 22.08 0.02
N VAL A 434 5.05 21.19 -0.77
CA VAL A 434 4.70 19.82 -0.36
C VAL A 434 5.35 18.82 -1.31
N CYS A 435 5.85 17.71 -0.78
CA CYS A 435 6.42 16.63 -1.58
C CYS A 435 5.98 15.27 -1.08
N PHE A 436 5.54 14.41 -2.00
CA PHE A 436 5.19 13.02 -1.74
C PHE A 436 6.16 12.09 -2.45
N MET A 437 6.64 11.06 -1.74
CA MET A 437 7.57 10.08 -2.26
C MET A 437 7.15 8.67 -1.88
N ARG A 438 7.24 7.72 -2.83
CA ARG A 438 6.99 6.29 -2.58
C ARG A 438 8.23 5.49 -2.91
N GLY A 439 8.57 4.49 -2.12
CA GLY A 439 9.72 3.61 -2.38
C GLY A 439 9.54 2.27 -1.67
N GLY A 440 9.67 1.16 -2.40
CA GLY A 440 9.30 -0.15 -1.88
C GLY A 440 7.85 -0.14 -1.39
N LYS A 441 7.63 -0.54 -0.14
CA LYS A 441 6.32 -0.49 0.52
C LYS A 441 6.08 0.83 1.31
N ALA A 442 6.93 1.84 1.16
CA ALA A 442 6.89 3.06 1.98
C ALA A 442 6.32 4.28 1.24
N PHE A 443 5.67 5.14 2.02
CA PHE A 443 5.23 6.47 1.65
C PHE A 443 5.84 7.51 2.60
N LEU A 444 6.31 8.62 2.06
CA LEU A 444 6.78 9.79 2.80
C LEU A 444 6.13 11.05 2.25
N GLY A 445 5.41 11.78 3.10
CA GLY A 445 4.94 13.14 2.85
C GLY A 445 5.78 14.14 3.64
N VAL A 446 6.23 15.24 3.01
CA VAL A 446 6.99 16.32 3.64
C VAL A 446 6.33 17.64 3.31
N LYS A 447 6.17 18.49 4.31
CA LYS A 447 5.58 19.82 4.21
C LYS A 447 6.61 20.90 4.54
N GLY A 448 6.56 22.03 3.83
CA GLY A 448 7.21 23.31 4.13
C GLY A 448 6.16 24.36 4.43
N GLY A 449 6.11 25.46 3.66
CA GLY A 449 5.08 26.51 3.78
C GLY A 449 5.37 27.50 4.90
N HIS A 450 4.30 27.97 5.53
CA HIS A 450 4.34 28.94 6.63
C HIS A 450 3.27 28.63 7.69
N ASN A 451 3.42 29.16 8.90
CA ASN A 451 2.50 28.90 10.02
C ASN A 451 1.26 29.83 10.02
N PHE A 452 0.73 30.16 8.84
CA PHE A 452 -0.50 30.95 8.63
C PHE A 452 -1.32 30.40 7.45
N GLU A 453 -1.23 29.10 7.19
CA GLU A 453 -2.03 28.44 6.15
C GLU A 453 -3.48 28.27 6.61
N ARG A 454 -4.36 27.87 5.69
CA ARG A 454 -5.75 27.55 6.04
C ARG A 454 -5.77 26.31 6.94
N HIS A 455 -6.56 26.33 7.99
CA HIS A 455 -6.58 25.25 9.00
C HIS A 455 -5.21 24.93 9.61
N ASN A 456 -4.39 25.98 9.83
CA ASN A 456 -2.99 25.89 10.19
C ASN A 456 -2.66 25.07 11.43
N HIS A 457 -1.60 24.25 11.31
CA HIS A 457 -0.78 23.74 12.41
C HIS A 457 0.60 24.39 12.35
N ASN A 458 1.30 24.52 13.47
CA ASN A 458 2.68 25.02 13.49
C ASN A 458 3.62 23.86 13.13
N ASP A 459 3.66 23.49 11.85
CA ASP A 459 4.23 22.23 11.38
C ASP A 459 5.21 22.39 10.20
N VAL A 460 5.77 23.58 10.02
CA VAL A 460 6.70 23.91 8.94
C VAL A 460 7.95 23.03 8.99
N GLY A 461 8.13 22.20 7.98
CA GLY A 461 9.23 21.24 7.88
C GLY A 461 8.90 19.84 8.36
N SER A 462 7.66 19.57 8.81
CA SER A 462 7.22 18.26 9.31
C SER A 462 7.06 17.22 8.19
N CYS A 463 6.93 15.95 8.59
CA CYS A 463 6.71 14.84 7.68
C CYS A 463 5.76 13.80 8.28
N VAL A 464 5.14 13.01 7.39
CA VAL A 464 4.47 11.75 7.74
C VAL A 464 5.15 10.62 6.99
N TYR A 465 5.34 9.47 7.65
CA TYR A 465 6.00 8.32 7.07
C TYR A 465 5.23 7.04 7.39
N PHE A 466 4.93 6.27 6.35
CA PHE A 466 4.20 5.00 6.42
C PHE A 466 5.03 3.91 5.77
N HIS A 467 4.90 2.69 6.27
CA HIS A 467 5.51 1.50 5.69
C HIS A 467 4.52 0.33 5.69
N ASP A 468 4.37 -0.34 4.56
CA ASP A 468 3.44 -1.44 4.35
C ASP A 468 2.01 -1.10 4.81
N SER A 469 1.50 0.05 4.38
CA SER A 469 0.19 0.63 4.75
C SER A 469 0.01 0.92 6.25
N LYS A 470 1.06 0.84 7.06
CA LYS A 470 1.02 1.10 8.50
C LYS A 470 1.69 2.43 8.85
N PRO A 471 1.11 3.21 9.78
CA PRO A 471 1.71 4.47 10.22
C PRO A 471 2.99 4.24 11.03
N VAL A 472 4.04 5.03 10.77
CA VAL A 472 5.33 5.00 11.48
C VAL A 472 5.61 6.36 12.11
N LEU A 473 5.82 7.43 11.32
CA LEU A 473 5.81 8.80 11.81
C LEU A 473 4.48 9.43 11.40
N VAL A 474 3.77 10.00 12.35
CA VAL A 474 2.39 10.46 12.15
C VAL A 474 2.25 11.96 12.43
N ASP A 475 1.16 12.51 11.92
CA ASP A 475 0.54 13.75 12.37
C ASP A 475 -0.74 13.38 13.11
N ALA A 476 -0.97 13.96 14.27
CA ALA A 476 -2.16 13.65 15.07
C ALA A 476 -3.46 14.04 14.33
N GLY A 477 -3.40 15.05 13.47
CA GLY A 477 -4.55 15.70 12.89
C GLY A 477 -5.27 16.59 13.92
N VAL A 478 -6.57 16.81 13.73
CA VAL A 478 -7.40 17.65 14.61
C VAL A 478 -8.37 16.82 15.41
N GLY A 479 -8.58 17.22 16.68
CA GLY A 479 -9.59 16.64 17.56
C GLY A 479 -11.01 17.19 17.29
N THR A 480 -11.93 16.94 18.23
CA THR A 480 -13.29 17.46 18.13
C THR A 480 -13.30 18.99 18.16
N TYR A 481 -13.98 19.59 17.20
CA TYR A 481 -14.12 21.04 17.09
C TYR A 481 -14.97 21.63 18.22
N ASN A 482 -14.45 22.68 18.82
CA ASN A 482 -15.13 23.48 19.83
C ASN A 482 -14.78 24.97 19.66
N ARG A 483 -15.26 25.83 20.57
CA ARG A 483 -14.98 27.28 20.49
C ARG A 483 -13.47 27.60 20.42
N LYS A 484 -12.62 26.84 21.11
CA LYS A 484 -11.16 27.06 21.14
C LYS A 484 -10.48 26.73 19.83
N THR A 485 -11.11 25.89 19.02
CA THR A 485 -10.50 25.41 17.75
C THR A 485 -10.32 26.55 16.72
N PHE A 486 -11.14 27.59 16.75
CA PHE A 486 -11.19 28.67 15.74
C PHE A 486 -10.87 30.07 16.28
N GLY A 487 -10.07 30.18 17.31
CA GLY A 487 -9.69 31.46 17.91
C GLY A 487 -8.23 31.52 18.30
N ALA A 488 -7.84 32.57 19.02
CA ALA A 488 -6.48 32.74 19.54
C ALA A 488 -6.03 31.57 20.45
N GLU A 489 -7.00 30.91 21.11
CA GLU A 489 -6.75 29.73 21.95
C GLU A 489 -6.41 28.45 21.16
N ARG A 490 -6.53 28.45 19.82
CA ARG A 490 -6.21 27.30 18.93
C ARG A 490 -4.81 26.73 19.25
N TYR A 491 -3.83 27.63 19.32
CA TYR A 491 -2.42 27.27 19.48
C TYR A 491 -2.05 26.85 20.89
N GLY A 492 -2.98 26.90 21.83
CA GLY A 492 -2.91 26.22 23.13
C GLY A 492 -3.20 24.70 23.07
N ASN A 493 -3.79 24.21 21.98
CA ASN A 493 -4.01 22.79 21.79
C ASN A 493 -2.69 22.10 21.39
N TRP A 494 -2.33 21.02 22.07
CA TRP A 494 -1.08 20.30 21.83
C TRP A 494 -0.91 19.83 20.38
N PHE A 495 -1.97 19.34 19.74
CA PHE A 495 -1.93 18.75 18.40
C PHE A 495 -1.68 19.75 17.26
N VAL A 496 -1.68 21.05 17.51
CA VAL A 496 -1.29 22.08 16.54
C VAL A 496 0.08 22.69 16.85
N GLN A 497 0.73 22.31 17.95
CA GLN A 497 2.04 22.83 18.38
C GLN A 497 3.17 22.07 17.68
N SER A 498 4.25 22.77 17.31
CA SER A 498 5.36 22.18 16.58
C SER A 498 6.08 21.06 17.34
N SER A 499 6.13 21.12 18.66
CA SER A 499 6.71 20.07 19.50
C SER A 499 5.91 18.76 19.52
N TRP A 500 4.70 18.73 18.95
CA TRP A 500 3.89 17.53 18.73
C TRP A 500 3.75 17.11 17.27
N HIS A 501 4.61 17.69 16.42
CA HIS A 501 4.88 17.25 15.05
C HIS A 501 6.27 16.62 14.96
N ASN A 502 6.66 16.14 13.78
CA ASN A 502 7.99 15.55 13.54
C ASN A 502 9.04 16.67 13.29
N LEU A 503 9.26 17.51 14.31
CA LEU A 503 10.00 18.76 14.25
C LEU A 503 10.91 18.94 15.47
N PRO A 504 11.93 19.79 15.40
CA PRO A 504 12.74 20.14 16.57
C PRO A 504 12.13 21.28 17.39
N THR A 505 12.31 21.24 18.72
CA THR A 505 12.41 22.44 19.56
C THR A 505 13.86 22.93 19.47
N VAL A 506 14.05 24.18 19.09
CA VAL A 506 15.37 24.76 18.83
C VAL A 506 15.68 25.83 19.86
N ASN A 507 16.78 25.63 20.60
CA ASN A 507 17.20 26.56 21.68
C ASN A 507 16.07 26.89 22.66
N GLY A 508 15.24 25.88 22.99
CA GLY A 508 14.08 26.00 23.87
C GLY A 508 12.85 26.69 23.25
N CYS A 509 12.86 26.98 21.95
CA CYS A 509 11.75 27.63 21.25
C CYS A 509 11.04 26.64 20.31
N ASP A 510 9.70 26.67 20.34
CA ASP A 510 8.84 26.05 19.35
C ASP A 510 8.46 27.04 18.25
N GLN A 511 7.90 26.55 17.14
CA GLN A 511 7.42 27.40 16.05
C GLN A 511 6.15 28.13 16.48
N PRO A 512 6.10 29.49 16.34
CA PRO A 512 4.89 30.26 16.59
C PRO A 512 3.95 30.27 15.38
N PHE A 513 2.75 30.76 15.60
CA PHE A 513 1.77 31.10 14.58
C PHE A 513 2.12 32.45 13.92
N GLY A 514 2.03 32.54 12.61
CA GLY A 514 2.24 33.75 11.83
C GLY A 514 2.74 33.45 10.41
N GLU A 515 2.42 34.30 9.44
CA GLU A 515 2.87 34.15 8.05
C GLU A 515 4.38 34.36 7.91
N GLU A 516 4.96 35.19 8.77
CA GLU A 516 6.39 35.44 8.87
C GLU A 516 7.19 34.19 9.28
N TYR A 517 6.55 33.22 9.95
CA TYR A 517 7.18 31.95 10.36
C TYR A 517 7.09 30.91 9.24
N ALA A 518 8.08 30.95 8.36
CA ALA A 518 8.05 30.23 7.08
C ALA A 518 9.35 29.45 6.81
N SER A 519 9.21 28.41 5.97
CA SER A 519 10.38 27.74 5.41
C SER A 519 10.97 28.47 4.23
N SER A 520 12.29 28.35 4.07
CA SER A 520 12.99 28.74 2.85
C SER A 520 13.68 27.54 2.21
N ASP A 521 14.24 27.72 1.00
CA ASP A 521 15.01 26.69 0.29
C ASP A 521 14.30 25.33 0.17
N PHE A 522 12.95 25.30 0.04
CA PHE A 522 12.21 24.05 -0.13
C PHE A 522 12.46 23.50 -1.53
N THR A 523 13.33 22.50 -1.62
CA THR A 523 13.75 21.90 -2.88
C THR A 523 13.61 20.40 -2.86
N ALA A 524 13.15 19.82 -3.98
CA ALA A 524 12.96 18.41 -4.14
C ALA A 524 13.79 17.84 -5.29
N CYS A 525 14.31 16.63 -5.15
CA CYS A 525 15.10 15.97 -6.17
C CYS A 525 14.63 14.53 -6.39
N ARG A 526 14.00 14.28 -7.54
CA ARG A 526 13.47 12.96 -7.92
C ARG A 526 14.59 11.91 -8.04
N LEU A 527 15.74 12.26 -8.64
CA LEU A 527 16.85 11.33 -8.84
C LEU A 527 17.39 10.77 -7.53
N PHE A 528 17.56 11.63 -6.51
CA PHE A 528 18.04 11.26 -5.19
C PHE A 528 16.90 10.93 -4.20
N ARG A 529 15.64 11.04 -4.64
CA ARG A 529 14.42 10.83 -3.83
C ARG A 529 14.53 11.57 -2.50
N SER A 530 14.75 12.87 -2.58
CA SER A 530 15.01 13.69 -1.40
C SER A 530 14.37 15.06 -1.48
N VAL A 531 13.98 15.57 -0.32
CA VAL A 531 13.52 16.93 -0.07
C VAL A 531 14.48 17.58 0.92
N LYS A 532 14.75 18.85 0.71
CA LYS A 532 15.52 19.71 1.62
C LYS A 532 14.77 21.00 1.84
N THR A 533 14.74 21.48 3.08
CA THR A 533 14.16 22.76 3.47
C THR A 533 15.01 23.42 4.54
N ASP A 534 15.05 24.76 4.59
CA ASP A 534 15.58 25.52 5.74
C ASP A 534 14.37 26.03 6.54
N ILE A 535 14.30 25.63 7.81
CA ILE A 535 13.19 25.97 8.72
C ILE A 535 13.60 27.04 9.75
N ALA A 536 14.76 27.68 9.58
CA ALA A 536 15.21 28.73 10.52
C ALA A 536 14.19 29.85 10.66
N GLY A 537 13.62 30.32 9.54
CA GLY A 537 12.59 31.36 9.53
C GLY A 537 11.24 30.93 10.15
N ALA A 538 11.04 29.67 10.48
CA ALA A 538 9.83 29.21 11.18
C ALA A 538 9.94 29.36 12.71
N TYR A 539 11.09 29.81 13.24
CA TYR A 539 11.33 30.02 14.67
C TYR A 539 11.42 31.51 15.02
N PRO A 540 11.07 31.88 16.25
CA PRO A 540 11.16 33.28 16.68
C PRO A 540 12.63 33.74 16.82
N ASP A 541 12.87 35.03 16.79
CA ASP A 541 14.20 35.63 16.95
C ASP A 541 14.91 35.21 18.23
N SER A 542 14.16 34.85 19.30
CA SER A 542 14.68 34.33 20.55
C SER A 542 15.40 32.99 20.39
N ALA A 543 15.09 32.19 19.38
CA ALA A 543 15.77 30.94 19.08
C ALA A 543 17.21 31.17 18.54
N LYS A 544 17.55 32.39 18.08
CA LYS A 544 18.87 32.77 17.57
C LYS A 544 19.39 31.89 16.45
N VAL A 545 18.48 31.34 15.61
CA VAL A 545 18.80 30.40 14.53
C VAL A 545 19.19 31.16 13.26
N GLN A 546 20.40 30.95 12.77
CA GLN A 546 20.83 31.47 11.47
C GLN A 546 20.41 30.56 10.31
N SER A 547 20.49 29.24 10.51
CA SER A 547 20.12 28.24 9.53
C SER A 547 19.77 26.92 10.23
N TYR A 548 18.66 26.31 9.82
CA TYR A 548 18.26 24.98 10.28
C TYR A 548 17.75 24.15 9.10
N LYS A 549 18.63 23.40 8.47
CA LYS A 549 18.33 22.64 7.25
C LYS A 549 17.96 21.21 7.60
N VAL A 550 16.76 20.80 7.18
CA VAL A 550 16.32 19.42 7.27
C VAL A 550 16.32 18.80 5.87
N LYS A 551 16.91 17.62 5.76
CA LYS A 551 16.91 16.84 4.51
C LYS A 551 16.31 15.46 4.76
N TYR A 552 15.25 15.16 4.04
CA TYR A 552 14.60 13.86 3.97
C TYR A 552 15.07 13.10 2.74
N ARG A 553 15.32 11.80 2.90
CA ARG A 553 15.65 10.92 1.77
C ARG A 553 14.97 9.58 1.97
N LEU A 554 14.12 9.18 1.03
CA LEU A 554 13.49 7.87 0.97
C LEU A 554 14.18 7.05 -0.11
N ASN A 555 14.83 5.93 0.24
CA ASN A 555 15.47 5.09 -0.76
C ASN A 555 14.44 4.17 -1.47
N ARG A 556 14.88 3.44 -2.50
CA ARG A 556 14.00 2.54 -3.26
C ARG A 556 13.45 1.37 -2.44
N ARG A 557 14.15 0.97 -1.37
CA ARG A 557 13.71 -0.07 -0.43
C ARG A 557 12.76 0.44 0.65
N GLY A 558 12.41 1.72 0.63
CA GLY A 558 11.51 2.32 1.61
C GLY A 558 12.18 2.85 2.88
N ASN A 559 13.49 2.73 3.06
CA ASN A 559 14.15 3.24 4.26
C ASN A 559 14.25 4.76 4.24
N LEU A 560 13.95 5.40 5.37
CA LEU A 560 13.98 6.84 5.56
C LEU A 560 15.28 7.28 6.26
N LYS A 561 15.90 8.34 5.73
CA LYS A 561 16.99 9.07 6.38
C LYS A 561 16.64 10.53 6.52
N ILE A 562 16.69 11.05 7.75
CA ILE A 562 16.47 12.46 8.09
C ILE A 562 17.80 13.02 8.58
N VAL A 563 18.18 14.17 8.02
CA VAL A 563 19.43 14.86 8.42
C VAL A 563 19.09 16.30 8.80
N HIS A 564 19.34 16.66 10.04
CA HIS A 564 19.27 18.01 10.57
C HIS A 564 20.67 18.60 10.55
N LYS A 565 20.83 19.83 10.00
CA LYS A 565 22.09 20.59 10.02
C LYS A 565 21.77 22.02 10.39
N PHE A 566 22.39 22.53 11.44
CA PHE A 566 22.03 23.81 12.00
C PHE A 566 23.26 24.69 12.31
N THR A 567 22.99 25.99 12.37
CA THR A 567 23.88 27.04 12.90
C THR A 567 23.01 27.97 13.74
N ILE A 568 23.41 28.18 15.01
CA ILE A 568 22.69 28.98 16.01
C ILE A 568 23.71 29.94 16.63
N ASP A 569 23.40 31.24 16.74
CA ASP A 569 24.36 32.24 17.21
C ASP A 569 24.69 32.09 18.69
N SER A 570 23.68 31.84 19.51
CA SER A 570 23.82 31.71 20.96
C SER A 570 22.89 30.64 21.46
N LEU A 571 23.42 29.48 21.83
CA LEU A 571 22.68 28.33 22.33
C LEU A 571 22.68 28.32 23.86
N VAL A 572 21.51 28.48 24.45
CA VAL A 572 21.26 28.47 25.91
C VAL A 572 20.49 27.25 26.38
N SER A 573 19.80 26.55 25.44
CA SER A 573 19.05 25.34 25.70
C SER A 573 19.36 24.26 24.66
N ALA A 574 19.33 22.99 25.06
CA ALA A 574 19.57 21.87 24.16
C ALA A 574 18.49 21.78 23.07
N ASN A 575 18.89 21.48 21.84
CA ASN A 575 17.93 21.13 20.80
C ASN A 575 17.29 19.77 21.08
N VAL A 576 15.99 19.65 20.87
CA VAL A 576 15.24 18.40 21.02
C VAL A 576 14.57 18.07 19.69
N LEU A 577 14.82 16.88 19.14
CA LEU A 577 14.10 16.39 17.97
C LEU A 577 12.90 15.58 18.43
N HIS A 578 11.70 15.94 18.00
CA HIS A 578 10.47 15.26 18.32
C HIS A 578 10.04 14.35 17.17
N PHE A 579 9.58 13.14 17.50
CA PHE A 579 8.98 12.21 16.55
C PHE A 579 7.71 11.63 17.15
N LEU A 580 6.59 11.87 16.47
CA LEU A 580 5.29 11.37 16.88
C LEU A 580 5.01 10.03 16.21
N VAL A 581 4.69 9.00 17.00
CA VAL A 581 4.47 7.63 16.53
C VAL A 581 3.16 7.06 17.07
N ALA A 582 2.53 6.18 16.30
CA ALA A 582 1.24 5.57 16.66
C ALA A 582 1.40 4.35 17.58
N ASN A 583 2.44 3.54 17.39
CA ASN A 583 2.69 2.38 18.24
C ASN A 583 3.58 2.77 19.41
N LYS A 584 3.41 2.09 20.56
CA LYS A 584 4.28 2.29 21.72
C LYS A 584 5.72 1.91 21.39
N PRO A 585 6.66 2.88 21.36
CA PRO A 585 8.05 2.57 21.00
C PRO A 585 8.78 1.91 22.18
N VAL A 586 9.80 1.10 21.86
CA VAL A 586 10.64 0.41 22.84
C VAL A 586 12.11 0.73 22.56
N ILE A 587 12.84 1.18 23.57
CA ILE A 587 14.30 1.38 23.47
C ILE A 587 14.97 0.00 23.49
N LEU A 588 15.50 -0.42 22.33
CA LEU A 588 16.20 -1.72 22.20
C LEU A 588 17.60 -1.66 22.78
N SER A 589 18.30 -0.56 22.55
CA SER A 589 19.64 -0.27 23.05
C SER A 589 19.93 1.22 22.89
N GLU A 590 21.08 1.68 23.40
CA GLU A 590 21.54 3.04 23.10
C GLU A 590 21.61 3.30 21.59
N GLY A 591 20.90 4.33 21.14
CA GLY A 591 20.84 4.73 19.73
C GLY A 591 19.89 3.90 18.86
N ARG A 592 19.08 2.99 19.43
CA ARG A 592 18.10 2.18 18.69
C ARG A 592 16.76 2.09 19.40
N ILE A 593 15.68 2.36 18.67
CA ILE A 593 14.30 2.35 19.17
C ILE A 593 13.45 1.54 18.18
N ASP A 594 12.75 0.54 18.69
CA ASP A 594 11.66 -0.13 17.94
C ASP A 594 10.44 0.79 17.90
N LEU A 595 9.92 1.03 16.72
CA LEU A 595 8.72 1.84 16.46
C LEU A 595 7.46 0.98 16.27
N GLY A 596 7.59 -0.34 16.41
CA GLY A 596 6.56 -1.32 16.06
C GLY A 596 6.52 -1.64 14.57
N ASN A 597 5.76 -2.69 14.22
CA ASN A 597 5.62 -3.17 12.84
C ASN A 597 6.95 -3.47 12.12
N GLY A 598 7.99 -3.87 12.85
CA GLY A 598 9.32 -4.15 12.31
C GLY A 598 10.14 -2.92 11.94
N MET A 599 9.68 -1.72 12.28
CA MET A 599 10.39 -0.48 11.98
C MET A 599 11.31 -0.07 13.11
N VAL A 600 12.59 0.12 12.83
CA VAL A 600 13.60 0.52 13.82
C VAL A 600 14.18 1.88 13.48
N MET A 601 14.14 2.81 14.46
CA MET A 601 14.81 4.08 14.43
C MET A 601 16.22 3.95 14.98
N SER A 602 17.22 4.51 14.28
CA SER A 602 18.60 4.58 14.74
C SER A 602 19.15 6.00 14.70
N TYR A 603 19.92 6.37 15.73
CA TYR A 603 20.55 7.68 15.92
C TYR A 603 21.91 7.52 16.63
N ASN A 604 22.70 8.58 16.66
CA ASN A 604 23.99 8.55 17.35
C ASN A 604 23.80 8.86 18.86
N SER A 605 23.90 7.84 19.72
CA SER A 605 23.74 7.96 21.18
C SER A 605 24.82 8.81 21.87
N LYS A 606 25.97 9.09 21.22
CA LYS A 606 27.00 9.99 21.74
C LYS A 606 26.60 11.47 21.68
N VAL A 607 25.61 11.82 20.86
CA VAL A 607 25.16 13.21 20.64
C VAL A 607 23.68 13.43 20.93
N LEU A 608 22.88 12.38 21.06
CA LEU A 608 21.44 12.43 21.35
C LEU A 608 21.08 11.39 22.40
N THR A 609 20.24 11.77 23.38
CA THR A 609 19.61 10.86 24.34
C THR A 609 18.11 10.79 24.05
N ALA A 610 17.52 9.60 24.22
CA ALA A 610 16.10 9.36 23.95
C ALA A 610 15.27 9.31 25.22
N GLU A 611 14.12 9.96 25.17
CA GLU A 611 13.03 9.83 26.12
C GLU A 611 11.72 9.57 25.38
N ILE A 612 10.83 8.75 25.96
CA ILE A 612 9.52 8.42 25.38
C ILE A 612 8.44 8.99 26.27
N GLU A 613 7.58 9.80 25.67
CA GLU A 613 6.42 10.40 26.31
C GLU A 613 5.12 9.80 25.75
N THR A 614 4.16 9.51 26.65
CA THR A 614 2.83 8.99 26.27
C THR A 614 1.80 10.11 26.34
N LYS A 615 1.01 10.29 25.29
CA LYS A 615 -0.11 11.25 25.23
C LYS A 615 -1.43 10.49 25.20
N SER A 616 -2.20 10.57 26.28
CA SER A 616 -3.58 10.07 26.29
C SER A 616 -4.45 10.84 25.30
N LEU A 617 -5.33 10.13 24.61
CA LEU A 617 -6.27 10.68 23.62
C LEU A 617 -7.72 10.65 24.10
N GLU A 618 -7.95 10.30 25.36
CA GLU A 618 -9.28 10.24 25.97
C GLU A 618 -10.02 11.57 25.85
N GLY A 619 -11.29 11.52 25.44
CA GLY A 619 -12.16 12.69 25.33
C GLY A 619 -11.82 13.69 24.20
N LEU A 620 -10.81 13.43 23.38
CA LEU A 620 -10.32 14.37 22.36
C LEU A 620 -10.78 14.05 20.93
N GLY A 621 -11.55 12.97 20.72
CA GLY A 621 -12.03 12.55 19.39
C GLY A 621 -10.99 11.86 18.50
N PHE A 622 -9.81 11.54 19.02
CA PHE A 622 -8.74 10.86 18.29
C PHE A 622 -8.76 9.32 18.40
N SER A 623 -9.43 8.78 19.43
CA SER A 623 -9.35 7.36 19.79
C SER A 623 -9.84 6.40 18.72
N SER A 624 -10.80 6.82 17.90
CA SER A 624 -11.28 6.02 16.75
C SER A 624 -10.22 5.84 15.65
N ARG A 625 -9.15 6.64 15.66
CA ARG A 625 -8.09 6.68 14.63
C ARG A 625 -6.76 6.14 15.13
N TRP A 626 -6.37 6.53 16.35
CA TRP A 626 -5.06 6.25 16.93
C TRP A 626 -5.12 5.32 18.14
N GLY A 627 -6.32 4.90 18.60
CA GLY A 627 -6.50 4.14 19.81
C GLY A 627 -6.42 5.03 21.07
N GLU A 628 -5.90 4.49 22.17
CA GLU A 628 -5.93 5.17 23.48
C GLU A 628 -4.85 6.25 23.66
N ALA A 629 -3.74 6.14 22.90
CA ALA A 629 -2.61 7.05 23.05
C ALA A 629 -1.81 7.20 21.76
N LEU A 630 -1.11 8.34 21.64
CA LEU A 630 0.04 8.56 20.78
C LEU A 630 1.31 8.68 21.62
N TYR A 631 2.46 8.44 21.01
CA TYR A 631 3.74 8.46 21.71
C TYR A 631 4.67 9.45 21.03
N ARG A 632 5.40 10.23 21.85
CA ARG A 632 6.41 11.17 21.35
C ARG A 632 7.79 10.70 21.78
N ILE A 633 8.69 10.54 20.82
CA ILE A 633 10.10 10.26 21.05
C ILE A 633 10.82 11.61 21.06
N ASN A 634 11.44 11.96 22.17
CA ASN A 634 12.25 13.16 22.34
C ASN A 634 13.74 12.76 22.28
N LEU A 635 14.44 13.18 21.23
CA LEU A 635 15.88 13.01 21.11
C LEU A 635 16.58 14.32 21.49
N THR A 636 17.07 14.40 22.72
CA THR A 636 17.70 15.60 23.30
C THR A 636 19.20 15.60 23.02
N ALA A 637 19.73 16.73 22.57
CA ALA A 637 21.17 16.90 22.37
C ALA A 637 21.94 16.80 23.69
N THR A 638 22.99 15.97 23.73
CA THR A 638 23.84 15.74 24.93
C THR A 638 24.75 16.90 25.22
N LYS A 639 24.97 17.81 24.27
CA LYS A 639 25.84 18.98 24.38
C LYS A 639 25.24 20.19 23.71
N LEU A 640 25.54 21.36 24.21
CA LEU A 640 25.21 22.65 23.60
C LEU A 640 26.24 22.96 22.51
N GLU A 641 25.90 22.82 21.26
CA GLU A 641 26.75 23.09 20.11
C GLU A 641 26.06 24.11 19.18
N ASN A 642 26.69 25.25 18.95
CA ASN A 642 26.17 26.31 18.09
C ASN A 642 26.06 25.88 16.62
N LYS A 643 26.79 24.83 16.21
CA LYS A 643 26.78 24.28 14.87
C LYS A 643 26.86 22.76 14.93
N GLY A 644 25.95 22.08 14.32
CA GLY A 644 25.89 20.64 14.42
C GLY A 644 25.14 19.93 13.30
N LYS A 645 25.13 18.59 13.43
CA LYS A 645 24.43 17.73 12.50
C LYS A 645 23.91 16.50 13.24
N TYR A 646 22.60 16.26 13.16
CA TYR A 646 21.99 15.03 13.63
C TYR A 646 21.52 14.19 12.43
N THR A 647 21.63 12.88 12.55
CA THR A 647 21.20 11.96 11.50
C THR A 647 20.35 10.85 12.13
N ILE A 648 19.12 10.76 11.67
CA ILE A 648 18.16 9.74 12.07
C ILE A 648 17.94 8.82 10.87
N ARG A 649 17.88 7.51 11.11
CA ARG A 649 17.55 6.52 10.10
C ARG A 649 16.41 5.66 10.62
N ILE A 650 15.40 5.43 9.78
CA ILE A 650 14.31 4.51 10.07
C ILE A 650 14.34 3.45 8.98
N LYS A 651 14.46 2.19 9.40
CA LYS A 651 14.57 1.04 8.53
C LYS A 651 13.58 -0.03 8.94
N TYR A 652 13.12 -0.79 7.97
CA TYR A 652 12.40 -2.03 8.23
C TYR A 652 13.42 -3.13 8.60
N GLU A 653 13.26 -3.68 9.77
CA GLU A 653 14.07 -4.79 10.32
C GLU A 653 13.16 -5.95 10.79
N GLY A 654 11.92 -6.01 10.31
CA GLY A 654 10.89 -6.94 10.81
C GLY A 654 10.97 -8.37 10.30
N GLU A 655 11.53 -8.58 9.12
CA GLU A 655 11.84 -9.90 8.57
C GLU A 655 13.16 -9.81 7.81
N GLU A 656 14.06 -10.75 8.05
CA GLU A 656 15.27 -10.88 7.24
C GLU A 656 14.87 -11.05 5.76
N THR A 657 15.59 -10.41 4.85
CA THR A 657 15.45 -10.77 3.42
C THR A 657 16.08 -12.14 3.20
N VAL A 658 15.75 -12.81 2.10
CA VAL A 658 16.36 -14.13 1.81
C VAL A 658 17.89 -14.01 1.67
N GLU A 659 18.41 -12.87 1.17
CA GLU A 659 19.85 -12.60 1.13
C GLU A 659 20.45 -12.50 2.56
N GLN A 660 19.76 -11.84 3.50
CA GLN A 660 20.18 -11.78 4.90
C GLN A 660 20.11 -13.15 5.58
N ILE A 661 19.07 -13.93 5.27
CA ILE A 661 18.97 -15.32 5.69
C ILE A 661 20.16 -16.10 5.15
N ALA A 662 20.49 -15.98 3.86
CA ALA A 662 21.63 -16.67 3.26
C ALA A 662 22.95 -16.30 3.93
N GLU A 663 23.19 -15.01 4.20
CA GLU A 663 24.36 -14.53 4.95
C GLU A 663 24.45 -15.22 6.34
N ARG A 664 23.34 -15.26 7.08
CA ARG A 664 23.27 -15.91 8.39
C ARG A 664 23.51 -17.44 8.31
N ILE A 665 22.91 -18.09 7.32
CA ILE A 665 23.09 -19.54 7.11
C ILE A 665 24.53 -19.85 6.73
N VAL A 666 25.17 -19.02 5.91
CA VAL A 666 26.61 -19.13 5.58
C VAL A 666 27.46 -19.06 6.86
N ASP A 667 27.21 -18.11 7.75
CA ASP A 667 27.95 -18.00 9.01
C ASP A 667 27.76 -19.24 9.89
N VAL A 668 26.54 -19.76 10.00
CA VAL A 668 26.26 -21.01 10.73
C VAL A 668 26.97 -22.20 10.09
N ALA A 669 26.90 -22.34 8.75
CA ALA A 669 27.52 -23.45 8.03
C ALA A 669 29.06 -23.43 8.15
N LYS A 670 29.68 -22.24 8.04
CA LYS A 670 31.13 -22.08 8.25
C LYS A 670 31.56 -22.44 9.67
N ALA A 671 30.70 -22.30 10.66
CA ALA A 671 30.98 -22.71 12.03
C ALA A 671 30.70 -24.20 12.27
N GLN A 672 29.65 -24.78 11.66
CA GLN A 672 29.21 -26.15 11.86
C GLN A 672 30.05 -27.20 11.08
N TYR A 673 30.33 -26.97 9.80
CA TYR A 673 30.91 -27.98 8.94
C TYR A 673 32.36 -28.38 9.26
N PRO A 674 33.25 -27.47 9.77
CA PRO A 674 34.53 -27.93 10.31
C PRO A 674 34.40 -28.88 11.51
N LEU A 675 33.40 -28.67 12.36
CA LEU A 675 33.09 -29.54 13.48
C LEU A 675 32.50 -30.87 13.01
N LEU A 676 31.71 -30.86 11.95
CA LEU A 676 31.18 -32.08 11.32
C LEU A 676 32.32 -32.92 10.68
N GLU A 677 33.21 -32.27 9.90
CA GLU A 677 34.38 -32.90 9.31
C GLU A 677 35.26 -33.60 10.37
N ALA A 678 35.54 -32.92 11.49
CA ALA A 678 36.37 -33.42 12.57
C ALA A 678 35.81 -34.66 13.27
N ARG A 679 34.51 -34.96 13.12
CA ARG A 679 33.87 -36.15 13.70
C ARG A 679 33.88 -37.37 12.80
N LEU A 680 34.26 -37.22 11.51
CA LEU A 680 34.20 -38.31 10.53
C LEU A 680 35.39 -39.26 10.68
N GLY A 681 35.09 -40.56 10.67
CA GLY A 681 36.10 -41.59 10.56
C GLY A 681 36.81 -41.61 9.19
N GLU A 682 37.93 -42.30 9.10
CA GLU A 682 38.64 -42.49 7.83
C GLU A 682 37.74 -43.24 6.80
N GLY A 683 37.63 -42.72 5.58
CA GLY A 683 36.77 -43.28 4.54
C GLY A 683 35.26 -43.16 4.79
N MET A 684 34.83 -42.41 5.81
CA MET A 684 33.43 -42.23 6.16
C MET A 684 32.88 -40.88 5.69
N THR A 685 31.59 -40.82 5.41
CA THR A 685 30.83 -39.61 5.05
C THR A 685 29.62 -39.44 5.96
N PRO A 686 29.23 -38.19 6.28
CA PRO A 686 28.11 -37.98 7.19
C PRO A 686 26.79 -38.30 6.51
N ARG A 687 25.83 -38.84 7.25
CA ARG A 687 24.48 -39.11 6.77
C ARG A 687 23.41 -38.43 7.64
N GLY A 688 23.50 -38.60 8.94
CA GLY A 688 22.54 -38.08 9.91
C GLY A 688 22.95 -38.45 11.33
N LEU A 689 21.95 -38.58 12.23
CA LEU A 689 22.15 -39.07 13.60
C LEU A 689 21.37 -40.35 13.84
N ASN A 690 21.89 -41.20 14.70
CA ASN A 690 21.16 -42.30 15.29
C ASN A 690 20.19 -41.79 16.37
N GLN A 691 19.24 -42.61 16.82
CA GLN A 691 18.29 -42.22 17.89
C GLN A 691 18.94 -41.82 19.21
N ASP A 692 20.13 -42.32 19.49
CA ASP A 692 20.93 -42.01 20.68
C ASP A 692 21.78 -40.72 20.52
N GLY A 693 21.63 -39.99 19.40
CA GLY A 693 22.40 -38.79 19.11
C GLY A 693 23.82 -39.00 18.61
N THR A 694 24.26 -40.25 18.46
CA THR A 694 25.58 -40.56 17.88
C THR A 694 25.56 -40.36 16.37
N MET A 695 26.76 -40.06 15.79
CA MET A 695 26.90 -39.86 14.36
C MET A 695 26.49 -41.12 13.57
N LYS A 696 25.61 -40.96 12.62
CA LYS A 696 25.30 -41.96 11.60
C LYS A 696 26.12 -41.67 10.35
N ASP A 697 27.38 -42.08 10.37
CA ASP A 697 28.24 -42.05 9.21
C ASP A 697 28.09 -43.30 8.32
N ARG A 698 28.56 -43.21 7.10
CA ARG A 698 28.52 -44.30 6.11
C ARG A 698 29.80 -44.29 5.30
N SER A 699 30.16 -45.45 4.73
CA SER A 699 31.23 -45.53 3.77
C SER A 699 30.92 -44.68 2.54
N VAL A 700 31.97 -44.34 1.78
CA VAL A 700 31.85 -43.56 0.54
C VAL A 700 30.91 -44.20 -0.51
N GLY A 701 30.65 -45.51 -0.43
CA GLY A 701 29.65 -46.19 -1.27
C GLY A 701 28.19 -45.87 -0.94
N SER A 702 27.89 -45.13 0.16
CA SER A 702 26.52 -44.74 0.47
C SER A 702 25.99 -43.75 -0.55
N TRP A 703 24.68 -43.86 -0.87
CA TRP A 703 24.01 -42.96 -1.81
C TRP A 703 24.10 -41.47 -1.38
N THR A 704 24.30 -41.22 -0.09
CA THR A 704 24.38 -39.85 0.47
C THR A 704 25.80 -39.27 0.42
N SER A 705 26.80 -40.00 -0.04
CA SER A 705 28.21 -39.59 0.08
C SER A 705 28.58 -38.30 -0.66
N GLY A 706 27.89 -38.01 -1.77
CA GLY A 706 28.13 -36.80 -2.58
C GLY A 706 27.60 -35.49 -1.99
N PHE A 707 26.68 -35.55 -1.00
CA PHE A 707 26.01 -34.32 -0.50
C PHE A 707 26.90 -33.48 0.40
N PHE A 708 27.75 -34.07 1.28
CA PHE A 708 28.60 -33.25 2.13
C PHE A 708 29.64 -32.43 1.33
N PRO A 709 30.40 -32.99 0.40
CA PRO A 709 31.20 -32.17 -0.48
C PRO A 709 30.34 -31.16 -1.30
N GLY A 710 29.11 -31.56 -1.73
CA GLY A 710 28.16 -30.67 -2.40
C GLY A 710 27.75 -29.47 -1.56
N ASN A 711 27.48 -29.66 -0.25
CA ASN A 711 27.21 -28.59 0.70
C ASN A 711 28.37 -27.59 0.75
N LEU A 712 29.60 -28.06 0.78
CA LEU A 712 30.78 -27.23 0.82
C LEU A 712 30.98 -26.44 -0.48
N TRP A 713 30.64 -27.02 -1.64
CA TRP A 713 30.66 -26.30 -2.91
C TRP A 713 29.60 -25.21 -2.98
N TYR A 714 28.36 -25.47 -2.51
CA TYR A 714 27.36 -24.41 -2.41
C TYR A 714 27.72 -23.33 -1.40
N LEU A 715 28.30 -23.72 -0.25
CA LEU A 715 28.81 -22.77 0.73
C LEU A 715 29.89 -21.86 0.14
N TYR A 716 30.81 -22.41 -0.66
CA TYR A 716 31.82 -21.65 -1.37
C TYR A 716 31.20 -20.70 -2.43
N MET A 717 30.21 -21.18 -3.20
CA MET A 717 29.51 -20.35 -4.18
C MET A 717 28.73 -19.20 -3.53
N LEU A 718 28.15 -19.43 -2.35
CA LEU A 718 27.44 -18.41 -1.58
C LEU A 718 28.38 -17.39 -0.96
N SER A 719 29.56 -17.83 -0.51
CA SER A 719 30.56 -16.97 0.14
C SER A 719 31.97 -17.54 -0.05
N PRO A 720 32.68 -17.13 -1.11
CA PRO A 720 34.04 -17.61 -1.42
C PRO A 720 34.99 -17.44 -0.22
N ASP A 721 35.64 -18.54 0.17
CA ASP A 721 36.49 -18.63 1.34
C ASP A 721 37.51 -19.76 1.12
N ASN A 722 38.80 -19.50 1.38
CA ASN A 722 39.88 -20.45 1.11
C ASN A 722 39.80 -21.70 2.00
N ASP A 723 39.36 -21.58 3.24
CA ASP A 723 39.24 -22.74 4.15
C ASP A 723 38.08 -23.65 3.73
N VAL A 724 36.96 -23.03 3.28
CA VAL A 724 35.81 -23.75 2.69
C VAL A 724 36.22 -24.44 1.39
N LEU A 725 36.98 -23.77 0.51
CA LEU A 725 37.48 -24.36 -0.73
C LEU A 725 38.34 -25.60 -0.46
N ALA A 726 39.31 -25.45 0.44
CA ALA A 726 40.21 -26.54 0.79
C ALA A 726 39.45 -27.74 1.41
N MET A 727 38.39 -27.48 2.23
CA MET A 727 37.54 -28.51 2.79
C MET A 727 36.71 -29.18 1.69
N ALA A 728 36.13 -28.43 0.78
CA ALA A 728 35.34 -28.95 -0.36
C ALA A 728 36.18 -29.87 -1.24
N GLU A 729 37.40 -29.46 -1.56
CA GLU A 729 38.35 -30.31 -2.31
C GLU A 729 38.71 -31.59 -1.59
N ARG A 730 39.08 -31.54 -0.29
CA ARG A 730 39.39 -32.74 0.52
C ARG A 730 38.22 -33.71 0.57
N GLN A 731 37.01 -33.25 0.83
CA GLN A 731 35.82 -34.07 0.92
C GLN A 731 35.39 -34.65 -0.42
N THR A 732 35.65 -33.94 -1.55
CA THR A 732 35.40 -34.45 -2.91
C THR A 732 36.36 -35.58 -3.24
N VAL A 733 37.68 -35.43 -3.05
CA VAL A 733 38.71 -36.43 -3.35
C VAL A 733 38.53 -37.69 -2.48
N ARG A 734 37.95 -37.56 -1.26
CA ARG A 734 37.61 -38.71 -0.41
C ARG A 734 36.72 -39.73 -1.10
N LEU A 735 35.96 -39.34 -2.12
CA LEU A 735 35.07 -40.21 -2.89
C LEU A 735 35.74 -40.91 -4.08
N ASP A 736 37.04 -40.76 -4.32
CA ASP A 736 37.75 -41.34 -5.47
C ASP A 736 37.62 -42.88 -5.59
N SER A 737 37.34 -43.56 -4.49
CA SER A 737 37.12 -45.02 -4.47
C SER A 737 35.69 -45.45 -4.89
N LEU A 738 34.76 -44.53 -5.19
CA LEU A 738 33.37 -44.84 -5.55
C LEU A 738 33.21 -45.67 -6.83
N LEU A 739 34.12 -45.59 -7.75
CA LEU A 739 33.94 -46.06 -9.13
C LEU A 739 34.05 -47.56 -9.33
N TYR A 740 34.45 -48.28 -8.31
CA TYR A 740 34.74 -49.70 -8.49
C TYR A 740 33.51 -50.61 -8.41
N PHE A 741 32.29 -50.06 -8.08
CA PHE A 741 31.09 -50.91 -7.94
C PHE A 741 29.81 -50.10 -8.26
N PRO A 742 29.24 -50.12 -9.47
CA PRO A 742 27.96 -49.50 -9.78
C PRO A 742 26.78 -50.31 -9.16
N GLN A 743 26.59 -50.20 -7.88
CA GLN A 743 25.56 -50.98 -7.14
C GLN A 743 24.19 -50.31 -7.13
N SER A 744 24.09 -49.02 -7.51
CA SER A 744 22.86 -48.23 -7.39
C SER A 744 22.74 -47.18 -8.46
N HIS A 745 21.53 -46.70 -8.72
CA HIS A 745 21.28 -45.52 -9.56
C HIS A 745 21.76 -44.19 -8.93
N ASP A 746 22.10 -44.18 -7.65
CA ASP A 746 22.44 -43.00 -6.87
C ASP A 746 23.79 -42.34 -7.27
N LEU A 747 24.45 -42.86 -8.29
CA LEU A 747 25.66 -42.26 -8.87
C LEU A 747 25.47 -40.80 -9.29
N GLY A 748 24.23 -40.42 -9.65
CA GLY A 748 23.91 -39.02 -9.88
C GLY A 748 24.07 -38.17 -8.62
N PHE A 749 23.50 -38.59 -7.51
CA PHE A 749 23.68 -37.91 -6.21
C PHE A 749 25.16 -37.93 -5.74
N GLN A 750 25.83 -39.02 -5.92
CA GLN A 750 27.22 -39.19 -5.48
C GLN A 750 28.18 -38.31 -6.32
N VAL A 751 28.08 -38.36 -7.65
CA VAL A 751 29.06 -37.77 -8.56
C VAL A 751 28.66 -36.34 -8.97
N ASN A 752 27.39 -36.09 -9.31
CA ASN A 752 26.99 -34.74 -9.77
C ASN A 752 27.02 -33.69 -8.64
N CYS A 753 26.57 -34.09 -7.43
CA CYS A 753 26.59 -33.16 -6.28
C CYS A 753 28.02 -32.87 -5.79
N SER A 754 28.98 -33.76 -5.99
CA SER A 754 30.39 -33.61 -5.59
C SER A 754 31.27 -33.10 -6.74
N TYR A 755 31.71 -34.04 -7.60
CA TYR A 755 32.61 -33.75 -8.71
C TYR A 755 31.98 -32.83 -9.79
N GLY A 756 30.68 -32.96 -10.03
CA GLY A 756 29.95 -32.07 -10.93
C GLY A 756 30.01 -30.62 -10.46
N ASN A 757 29.70 -30.35 -9.17
CA ASN A 757 29.84 -29.02 -8.61
C ASN A 757 31.30 -28.56 -8.53
N ALA A 758 32.23 -29.43 -8.17
CA ALA A 758 33.66 -29.13 -8.17
C ALA A 758 34.14 -28.63 -9.55
N TYR A 759 33.76 -29.33 -10.61
CA TYR A 759 34.13 -28.91 -11.97
C TYR A 759 33.42 -27.63 -12.41
N ARG A 760 32.13 -27.46 -12.11
CA ARG A 760 31.37 -26.21 -12.40
C ARG A 760 32.03 -24.98 -11.77
N VAL A 761 32.55 -25.13 -10.55
CA VAL A 761 33.12 -24.03 -9.78
C VAL A 761 34.55 -23.73 -10.18
N THR A 762 35.37 -24.77 -10.36
CA THR A 762 36.84 -24.63 -10.53
C THR A 762 37.30 -24.69 -12.00
N GLY A 763 36.57 -25.41 -12.85
CA GLY A 763 37.02 -25.77 -14.21
C GLY A 763 38.19 -26.76 -14.24
N ASP A 764 38.58 -27.34 -13.07
CA ASP A 764 39.76 -28.22 -12.97
C ASP A 764 39.45 -29.60 -13.58
N LYS A 765 40.18 -29.91 -14.62
CA LYS A 765 40.02 -31.17 -15.42
C LYS A 765 40.28 -32.46 -14.60
N LYS A 766 40.90 -32.37 -13.44
CA LYS A 766 41.10 -33.53 -12.54
C LYS A 766 39.78 -34.23 -12.17
N TYR A 767 38.67 -33.49 -12.16
CA TYR A 767 37.34 -34.01 -11.82
C TYR A 767 36.62 -34.71 -12.99
N LEU A 768 37.04 -34.48 -14.25
CA LEU A 768 36.37 -35.01 -15.45
C LEU A 768 36.35 -36.54 -15.47
N LYS A 769 37.42 -37.19 -15.06
CA LYS A 769 37.51 -38.66 -15.04
C LYS A 769 36.38 -39.26 -14.20
N MET A 770 36.16 -38.74 -12.98
CA MET A 770 35.11 -39.24 -12.08
C MET A 770 33.70 -38.98 -12.62
N ILE A 771 33.48 -37.86 -13.29
CA ILE A 771 32.22 -37.55 -13.96
C ILE A 771 31.97 -38.52 -15.11
N GLU A 772 32.95 -38.76 -15.94
CA GLU A 772 32.86 -39.68 -17.11
C GLU A 772 32.59 -41.15 -16.67
N GLU A 773 33.40 -41.66 -15.73
CA GLU A 773 33.25 -43.03 -15.22
C GLU A 773 31.95 -43.24 -14.44
N GLY A 774 31.56 -42.30 -13.59
CA GLY A 774 30.27 -42.34 -12.86
C GLY A 774 29.08 -42.29 -13.83
N THR A 775 29.17 -41.46 -14.88
CA THR A 775 28.13 -41.38 -15.92
C THR A 775 28.03 -42.71 -16.69
N ALA A 776 29.16 -43.28 -17.11
CA ALA A 776 29.17 -44.56 -17.79
C ALA A 776 28.57 -45.70 -16.94
N ALA A 777 28.89 -45.69 -15.65
CA ALA A 777 28.30 -46.64 -14.69
C ALA A 777 26.77 -46.44 -14.51
N LEU A 778 26.28 -45.20 -14.41
CA LEU A 778 24.84 -44.94 -14.37
C LEU A 778 24.14 -45.31 -15.66
N ALA A 779 24.72 -44.97 -16.84
CA ALA A 779 24.17 -45.30 -18.13
C ALA A 779 24.11 -46.84 -18.37
N SER A 780 25.06 -47.61 -17.85
CA SER A 780 25.08 -49.09 -17.94
C SER A 780 23.88 -49.78 -17.24
N ARG A 781 23.18 -49.08 -16.38
CA ARG A 781 21.97 -49.54 -15.70
C ARG A 781 20.68 -49.38 -16.53
N TYR A 782 20.76 -48.78 -17.67
CA TYR A 782 19.62 -48.57 -18.54
C TYR A 782 19.19 -49.82 -19.30
N SER A 783 17.88 -50.12 -19.26
CA SER A 783 17.26 -51.16 -20.07
C SER A 783 16.43 -50.55 -21.21
N PRO A 784 16.74 -50.77 -22.49
CA PRO A 784 15.92 -50.28 -23.59
C PRO A 784 14.54 -50.96 -23.68
N VAL A 785 14.36 -52.16 -23.07
CA VAL A 785 13.07 -52.85 -22.97
C VAL A 785 12.15 -52.16 -22.00
N VAL A 786 12.65 -51.83 -20.80
CA VAL A 786 11.89 -51.08 -19.78
C VAL A 786 11.81 -49.59 -20.14
N GLY A 787 12.80 -49.05 -20.78
CA GLY A 787 12.94 -47.63 -21.07
C GLY A 787 13.35 -46.80 -19.85
N ALA A 788 14.03 -47.43 -18.88
CA ALA A 788 14.45 -46.76 -17.63
C ALA A 788 15.74 -47.34 -17.09
N THR A 789 16.41 -46.66 -16.15
CA THR A 789 17.56 -47.13 -15.39
C THR A 789 17.12 -47.93 -14.17
N LEU A 790 17.75 -49.07 -13.91
CA LEU A 790 17.55 -49.91 -12.75
C LEU A 790 17.95 -49.17 -11.47
N SER A 791 17.06 -49.15 -10.44
CA SER A 791 17.34 -48.50 -9.16
C SER A 791 18.33 -49.34 -8.32
N TRP A 792 17.93 -50.49 -7.87
CA TRP A 792 18.74 -51.41 -7.09
C TRP A 792 18.36 -52.86 -7.43
N GLU A 793 19.09 -53.85 -6.92
CA GLU A 793 18.79 -55.25 -7.13
C GLU A 793 17.91 -55.86 -6.01
N MET A 794 17.11 -55.03 -5.34
CA MET A 794 16.14 -55.46 -4.32
C MET A 794 14.73 -55.30 -4.89
N GLY A 795 13.82 -56.16 -4.49
CA GLY A 795 12.41 -56.13 -4.95
C GLY A 795 11.85 -57.56 -5.12
N VAL A 796 10.84 -57.69 -5.98
CA VAL A 796 10.34 -58.98 -6.40
C VAL A 796 11.46 -59.73 -7.19
N LYS A 797 11.71 -60.99 -6.83
CA LYS A 797 12.79 -61.76 -7.48
C LYS A 797 12.56 -61.82 -9.00
N GLY A 798 13.51 -61.31 -9.74
CA GLY A 798 13.47 -61.26 -11.21
C GLY A 798 12.75 -60.04 -11.79
N ALA A 799 12.29 -59.13 -11.00
CA ALA A 799 11.74 -57.83 -11.45
C ALA A 799 12.85 -56.79 -11.67
N TYR A 800 12.47 -55.74 -12.36
CA TYR A 800 13.31 -54.55 -12.65
C TYR A 800 12.72 -53.31 -11.91
N PRO A 801 13.16 -53.04 -10.66
CA PRO A 801 12.63 -51.94 -9.88
C PRO A 801 13.14 -50.60 -10.34
N VAL A 802 12.22 -49.63 -10.46
CA VAL A 802 12.49 -48.23 -10.77
C VAL A 802 11.78 -47.38 -9.72
N ILE A 803 12.50 -46.47 -9.07
CA ILE A 803 11.94 -45.53 -8.12
C ILE A 803 11.92 -44.10 -8.65
N ILE A 804 11.05 -43.28 -8.06
CA ILE A 804 10.92 -41.88 -8.50
C ILE A 804 12.21 -41.08 -8.29
N ASP A 805 13.05 -41.45 -7.32
CA ASP A 805 14.36 -40.87 -7.01
C ASP A 805 15.34 -40.90 -8.21
N ASN A 806 15.17 -41.88 -9.11
CA ASN A 806 15.96 -41.95 -10.34
C ASN A 806 15.89 -40.68 -11.15
N MET A 807 14.78 -39.93 -11.10
CA MET A 807 14.63 -38.65 -11.81
C MET A 807 15.69 -37.62 -11.42
N MET A 808 16.17 -37.67 -10.16
CA MET A 808 17.23 -36.79 -9.67
C MET A 808 18.60 -37.10 -10.29
N ASN A 809 18.81 -38.39 -10.53
CA ASN A 809 20.10 -38.91 -11.02
C ASN A 809 20.28 -38.70 -12.51
N LEU A 810 19.19 -38.37 -13.27
CA LEU A 810 19.24 -38.02 -14.70
C LEU A 810 20.04 -36.75 -14.94
N GLU A 811 20.18 -35.87 -13.95
CA GLU A 811 20.97 -34.64 -14.08
C GLU A 811 22.42 -34.90 -14.42
N LEU A 812 23.02 -36.00 -13.89
CA LEU A 812 24.38 -36.41 -14.25
C LEU A 812 24.46 -36.80 -15.74
N LEU A 813 23.46 -37.52 -16.28
CA LEU A 813 23.41 -37.91 -17.68
C LEU A 813 23.29 -36.67 -18.59
N GLU A 814 22.40 -35.75 -18.29
CA GLU A 814 22.22 -34.52 -19.06
C GLU A 814 23.42 -33.59 -18.97
N TYR A 815 24.02 -33.44 -17.79
CA TYR A 815 25.25 -32.66 -17.62
C TYR A 815 26.41 -33.23 -18.44
N SER A 816 26.60 -34.56 -18.38
CA SER A 816 27.64 -35.24 -19.10
C SER A 816 27.38 -35.26 -20.60
N ALA A 817 26.11 -35.36 -21.05
CA ALA A 817 25.75 -35.25 -22.45
C ALA A 817 26.21 -33.92 -23.06
N LYS A 818 26.07 -32.82 -22.32
CA LYS A 818 26.59 -31.50 -22.72
C LYS A 818 28.12 -31.42 -22.65
N LEU A 819 28.70 -31.97 -21.57
CA LEU A 819 30.12 -31.83 -21.28
C LEU A 819 31.00 -32.62 -22.29
N PHE A 820 30.55 -33.81 -22.68
CA PHE A 820 31.27 -34.73 -23.54
C PHE A 820 30.70 -34.84 -24.97
N ASP A 821 29.70 -33.99 -25.29
CA ASP A 821 29.01 -34.00 -26.61
C ASP A 821 28.46 -35.39 -26.97
N CYS A 822 27.72 -36.02 -26.05
CA CYS A 822 27.27 -37.41 -26.15
C CYS A 822 25.73 -37.51 -26.12
N ASP A 823 25.08 -37.49 -27.29
CA ASP A 823 23.62 -37.52 -27.41
C ASP A 823 22.96 -38.81 -26.86
N SER A 824 23.68 -39.95 -26.88
CA SER A 824 23.12 -41.20 -26.33
C SER A 824 22.78 -41.12 -24.86
N LEU A 825 23.49 -40.33 -24.06
CA LEU A 825 23.19 -40.08 -22.67
C LEU A 825 21.87 -39.32 -22.49
N ARG A 826 21.65 -38.34 -23.40
CA ARG A 826 20.40 -37.58 -23.43
C ARG A 826 19.20 -38.44 -23.81
N GLU A 827 19.39 -39.37 -24.74
CA GLU A 827 18.32 -40.33 -25.12
C GLU A 827 17.96 -41.27 -23.99
N ILE A 828 18.94 -41.73 -23.17
CA ILE A 828 18.69 -42.51 -21.96
C ILE A 828 17.84 -41.68 -20.95
N SER A 829 18.23 -40.45 -20.67
CA SER A 829 17.53 -39.59 -19.69
C SER A 829 16.08 -39.27 -20.13
N LYS A 830 15.88 -38.95 -21.41
CA LYS A 830 14.55 -38.72 -21.99
C LYS A 830 13.66 -39.97 -21.93
N ALA A 831 14.20 -41.15 -22.32
CA ALA A 831 13.46 -42.38 -22.26
C ALA A 831 13.02 -42.72 -20.82
N HIS A 832 13.94 -42.58 -19.85
CA HIS A 832 13.64 -42.77 -18.46
C HIS A 832 12.55 -41.80 -17.96
N ALA A 833 12.70 -40.49 -18.20
CA ALA A 833 11.75 -39.48 -17.80
C ALA A 833 10.35 -39.72 -18.40
N TYR A 834 10.28 -40.11 -19.67
CA TYR A 834 9.02 -40.41 -20.36
C TYR A 834 8.35 -41.68 -19.76
N THR A 835 9.10 -42.76 -19.51
CA THR A 835 8.60 -43.98 -18.90
C THR A 835 8.08 -43.73 -17.51
N THR A 836 8.79 -42.92 -16.72
CA THR A 836 8.36 -42.50 -15.37
C THR A 836 7.10 -41.64 -15.45
N MET A 837 7.02 -40.67 -16.36
CA MET A 837 5.84 -39.83 -16.57
C MET A 837 4.59 -40.67 -16.90
N LYS A 838 4.74 -41.69 -17.73
CA LYS A 838 3.66 -42.58 -18.14
C LYS A 838 3.15 -43.50 -17.04
N ASN A 839 4.04 -43.99 -16.18
CA ASN A 839 3.73 -45.14 -15.31
C ASN A 839 3.66 -44.81 -13.82
N HIS A 840 4.45 -43.80 -13.33
CA HIS A 840 4.60 -43.52 -11.89
C HIS A 840 3.55 -42.57 -11.33
N PHE A 841 2.66 -42.00 -12.13
CA PHE A 841 1.72 -41.00 -11.66
C PHE A 841 0.28 -41.53 -11.63
N ARG A 842 -0.45 -41.08 -10.59
CA ARG A 842 -1.92 -41.25 -10.44
C ARG A 842 -2.63 -40.15 -11.23
N GLU A 843 -3.94 -40.22 -11.29
CA GLU A 843 -4.77 -39.20 -11.97
C GLU A 843 -4.65 -37.80 -11.38
N ASP A 844 -4.38 -37.71 -10.06
CA ASP A 844 -4.18 -36.45 -9.35
C ASP A 844 -2.72 -35.93 -9.44
N TYR A 845 -1.87 -36.57 -10.22
CA TYR A 845 -0.45 -36.32 -10.38
C TYR A 845 0.42 -36.58 -9.13
N SER A 846 -0.11 -37.25 -8.11
CA SER A 846 0.75 -37.86 -7.08
C SER A 846 1.47 -39.08 -7.68
N CYS A 847 2.70 -39.33 -7.23
CA CYS A 847 3.49 -40.47 -7.74
C CYS A 847 3.60 -41.61 -6.73
N TRP A 848 3.66 -42.84 -7.24
CA TRP A 848 4.16 -43.98 -6.51
C TRP A 848 5.68 -43.87 -6.29
N HIS A 849 6.19 -44.41 -5.18
CA HIS A 849 7.61 -44.42 -4.92
C HIS A 849 8.33 -45.41 -5.87
N MET A 850 7.88 -46.64 -5.99
CA MET A 850 8.55 -47.71 -6.75
C MET A 850 7.58 -48.50 -7.65
N LEU A 851 8.03 -48.75 -8.86
CA LEU A 851 7.42 -49.68 -9.79
C LEU A 851 8.38 -50.86 -10.07
N ASP A 852 7.85 -52.06 -10.04
CA ASP A 852 8.54 -53.25 -10.53
C ASP A 852 8.09 -53.51 -11.96
N TYR A 853 9.05 -53.59 -12.88
CA TYR A 853 8.81 -53.94 -14.29
C TYR A 853 9.25 -55.35 -14.59
N ASP A 854 8.63 -56.01 -15.56
CA ASP A 854 9.15 -57.22 -16.19
C ASP A 854 10.36 -56.85 -17.09
N PRO A 855 11.55 -57.33 -16.80
CA PRO A 855 12.74 -56.97 -17.61
C PRO A 855 12.70 -57.50 -19.05
N ALA A 856 11.85 -58.47 -19.39
CA ALA A 856 11.72 -59.04 -20.72
C ALA A 856 10.68 -58.32 -21.59
N THR A 857 9.63 -57.75 -20.96
CA THR A 857 8.50 -57.16 -21.67
C THR A 857 8.39 -55.67 -21.45
N GLY A 858 8.96 -55.12 -20.37
CA GLY A 858 8.79 -53.76 -19.94
C GLY A 858 7.42 -53.45 -19.33
N GLU A 859 6.58 -54.48 -19.06
CA GLU A 859 5.27 -54.28 -18.44
C GLU A 859 5.40 -54.01 -16.93
N VAL A 860 4.49 -53.17 -16.39
CA VAL A 860 4.46 -52.89 -14.96
C VAL A 860 3.83 -54.10 -14.22
N LEU A 861 4.59 -54.70 -13.32
CA LEU A 861 4.15 -55.81 -12.50
C LEU A 861 3.49 -55.35 -11.19
N ARG A 862 4.02 -54.26 -10.60
CA ARG A 862 3.58 -53.78 -9.30
C ARG A 862 3.89 -52.27 -9.14
N LYS A 863 3.02 -51.56 -8.40
CA LYS A 863 3.21 -50.19 -7.97
C LYS A 863 3.11 -50.12 -6.45
N VAL A 864 4.08 -49.52 -5.77
CA VAL A 864 4.13 -49.48 -4.30
C VAL A 864 4.78 -48.17 -3.81
N THR A 865 4.52 -47.82 -2.56
CA THR A 865 5.13 -46.66 -1.90
C THR A 865 5.93 -47.12 -0.67
N VAL A 866 7.14 -47.64 -0.91
CA VAL A 866 7.95 -48.37 0.09
C VAL A 866 8.32 -47.52 1.31
N GLN A 867 8.53 -46.22 1.13
CA GLN A 867 8.90 -45.31 2.21
C GLN A 867 7.73 -44.41 2.68
N GLY A 868 6.52 -44.58 2.14
CA GLY A 868 5.32 -43.87 2.52
C GLY A 868 4.46 -44.61 3.54
N TYR A 869 3.33 -44.01 3.89
CA TYR A 869 2.36 -44.54 4.84
C TYR A 869 1.73 -45.85 4.34
N SER A 870 1.41 -45.92 3.06
CA SER A 870 0.86 -47.12 2.42
C SER A 870 1.24 -47.17 0.94
N ASP A 871 0.98 -48.30 0.26
CA ASP A 871 1.30 -48.40 -1.17
C ASP A 871 0.58 -47.37 -2.04
N ASP A 872 -0.60 -46.91 -1.62
CA ASP A 872 -1.39 -45.91 -2.35
C ASP A 872 -1.19 -44.47 -1.84
N SER A 873 -0.37 -44.26 -0.82
CA SER A 873 -0.12 -42.93 -0.26
C SER A 873 0.86 -42.09 -1.10
N ALA A 874 0.84 -40.77 -0.86
CA ALA A 874 1.72 -39.82 -1.50
C ALA A 874 2.87 -39.41 -0.54
N TRP A 875 3.92 -40.22 -0.50
CA TRP A 875 5.14 -39.91 0.26
C TRP A 875 5.75 -38.59 -0.18
N SER A 876 5.89 -37.60 0.73
CA SER A 876 6.16 -36.21 0.38
C SER A 876 7.49 -35.99 -0.32
N ARG A 877 8.55 -36.68 0.11
CA ARG A 877 9.88 -36.58 -0.53
C ARG A 877 9.87 -37.16 -1.95
N GLY A 878 9.08 -38.22 -2.20
CA GLY A 878 8.88 -38.73 -3.56
C GLY A 878 8.23 -37.68 -4.47
N GLN A 879 7.25 -36.94 -3.97
CA GLN A 879 6.64 -35.85 -4.72
C GLN A 879 7.65 -34.70 -4.97
N ALA A 880 8.53 -34.43 -3.99
CA ALA A 880 9.61 -33.45 -4.15
C ALA A 880 10.62 -33.88 -5.22
N TRP A 881 11.00 -35.15 -5.25
CA TRP A 881 11.86 -35.70 -6.29
C TRP A 881 11.25 -35.59 -7.69
N ALA A 882 9.94 -35.88 -7.81
CA ALA A 882 9.21 -35.70 -9.06
C ALA A 882 9.20 -34.24 -9.51
N LEU A 883 8.86 -33.31 -8.61
CA LEU A 883 8.84 -31.87 -8.91
C LEU A 883 10.20 -31.38 -9.40
N TYR A 884 11.27 -31.69 -8.68
CA TYR A 884 12.63 -31.27 -9.02
C TYR A 884 13.07 -31.93 -10.33
N GLY A 885 12.90 -33.24 -10.46
CA GLY A 885 13.36 -34.01 -11.61
C GLY A 885 12.71 -33.55 -12.93
N TYR A 886 11.42 -33.27 -12.96
CA TYR A 886 10.75 -32.75 -14.17
C TYR A 886 11.08 -31.28 -14.43
N SER A 887 11.29 -30.45 -13.41
CA SER A 887 11.82 -29.08 -13.58
C SER A 887 13.22 -29.11 -14.20
N MET A 888 14.10 -29.97 -13.72
CA MET A 888 15.44 -30.22 -14.26
C MET A 888 15.38 -30.70 -15.71
N MET A 889 14.54 -31.70 -16.02
CA MET A 889 14.39 -32.21 -17.38
C MET A 889 13.90 -31.13 -18.35
N TYR A 890 13.02 -30.21 -17.90
CA TYR A 890 12.65 -29.07 -18.72
C TYR A 890 13.81 -28.09 -18.93
N ARG A 891 14.58 -27.78 -17.88
CA ARG A 891 15.79 -26.95 -17.96
C ARG A 891 16.76 -27.45 -19.02
N GLU A 892 16.98 -28.77 -19.04
CA GLU A 892 17.99 -29.42 -19.85
C GLU A 892 17.55 -29.61 -21.32
N THR A 893 16.24 -29.87 -21.53
CA THR A 893 15.73 -30.30 -22.86
C THR A 893 14.84 -29.25 -23.52
N GLY A 894 14.24 -28.32 -22.80
CA GLY A 894 13.22 -27.40 -23.29
C GLY A 894 11.89 -28.08 -23.66
N CYS A 895 11.69 -29.36 -23.33
CA CYS A 895 10.47 -30.11 -23.65
C CYS A 895 9.31 -29.68 -22.78
N LYS A 896 8.26 -29.14 -23.40
CA LYS A 896 7.08 -28.60 -22.67
C LYS A 896 6.32 -29.67 -21.89
N ASP A 897 6.36 -30.95 -22.30
CA ASP A 897 5.69 -32.00 -21.59
C ASP A 897 6.26 -32.19 -20.18
N TYR A 898 7.59 -32.01 -20.02
CA TYR A 898 8.22 -32.03 -18.69
C TYR A 898 7.84 -30.82 -17.84
N LEU A 899 7.70 -29.63 -18.45
CA LEU A 899 7.19 -28.45 -17.73
C LEU A 899 5.74 -28.67 -17.26
N ASN A 900 4.88 -29.16 -18.15
CA ASN A 900 3.48 -29.47 -17.83
C ASN A 900 3.38 -30.48 -16.69
N GLN A 901 4.25 -31.52 -16.72
CA GLN A 901 4.32 -32.53 -15.64
C GLN A 901 4.77 -31.89 -14.32
N ALA A 902 5.82 -31.07 -14.33
CA ALA A 902 6.29 -30.35 -13.12
C ALA A 902 5.19 -29.42 -12.54
N GLU A 903 4.50 -28.67 -13.39
CA GLU A 903 3.41 -27.80 -12.98
C GLU A 903 2.21 -28.59 -12.42
N ALA A 904 1.91 -29.75 -12.97
CA ALA A 904 0.85 -30.64 -12.45
C ALA A 904 1.20 -31.21 -11.08
N VAL A 905 2.43 -31.68 -10.89
CA VAL A 905 2.96 -32.12 -9.57
C VAL A 905 2.96 -30.95 -8.58
N ALA A 906 3.39 -29.75 -8.99
CA ALA A 906 3.34 -28.56 -8.15
C ALA A 906 1.90 -28.22 -7.70
N LYS A 907 0.92 -28.33 -8.58
CA LYS A 907 -0.50 -28.12 -8.27
C LYS A 907 -1.00 -29.15 -7.25
N MET A 908 -0.64 -30.40 -7.37
CA MET A 908 -0.95 -31.46 -6.41
C MET A 908 -0.33 -31.13 -5.04
N ILE A 909 0.97 -30.80 -4.98
CA ILE A 909 1.66 -30.39 -3.75
C ILE A 909 0.95 -29.23 -3.08
N PHE A 910 0.59 -28.17 -3.82
CA PHE A 910 -0.13 -27.00 -3.27
C PHE A 910 -1.47 -27.36 -2.63
N SER A 911 -2.15 -28.40 -3.10
CA SER A 911 -3.43 -28.80 -2.55
C SER A 911 -3.31 -29.48 -1.17
N ARG A 912 -2.10 -29.94 -0.81
CA ARG A 912 -1.83 -30.74 0.39
C ARG A 912 -0.78 -30.12 1.33
N LEU A 913 -0.08 -29.06 0.87
CA LEU A 913 1.00 -28.42 1.63
C LEU A 913 0.45 -27.65 2.84
N SER A 914 1.08 -27.80 3.99
CA SER A 914 0.75 -27.07 5.21
C SER A 914 1.01 -25.56 5.11
N ALA A 915 0.39 -24.77 6.00
CA ALA A 915 0.43 -23.31 5.94
C ALA A 915 1.85 -22.72 6.07
N ASP A 916 2.74 -23.37 6.82
CA ASP A 916 4.14 -22.98 7.01
C ASP A 916 5.05 -23.42 5.85
N GLY A 917 4.53 -24.19 4.90
CA GLY A 917 5.25 -24.66 3.71
C GLY A 917 6.07 -25.94 3.93
N ILE A 918 6.12 -26.52 5.14
CA ILE A 918 6.83 -27.77 5.37
C ILE A 918 5.84 -28.94 5.24
N PRO A 919 6.05 -29.88 4.31
CA PRO A 919 5.14 -30.99 4.13
C PRO A 919 5.22 -31.98 5.33
N PHE A 920 4.10 -32.64 5.60
CA PHE A 920 4.15 -33.85 6.40
C PHE A 920 4.94 -34.92 5.67
N TRP A 921 5.52 -35.87 6.38
CA TRP A 921 6.37 -36.92 5.80
C TRP A 921 5.66 -37.75 4.71
N ASP A 922 4.34 -37.93 4.87
CA ASP A 922 3.43 -38.45 3.85
C ASP A 922 2.15 -37.57 3.85
N PHE A 923 1.64 -37.21 2.67
CA PHE A 923 0.46 -36.36 2.54
C PHE A 923 -0.85 -37.08 2.89
N ASP A 924 -0.86 -38.41 2.98
CA ASP A 924 -2.02 -39.23 3.29
C ASP A 924 -1.92 -39.91 4.67
N ASP A 925 -0.97 -39.50 5.51
CA ASP A 925 -0.87 -39.97 6.88
C ASP A 925 -2.15 -39.59 7.67
N PRO A 926 -2.91 -40.57 8.21
CA PRO A 926 -4.14 -40.30 8.94
C PRO A 926 -3.94 -39.52 10.25
N GLU A 927 -2.70 -39.43 10.75
CA GLU A 927 -2.37 -38.69 11.95
C GLU A 927 -2.13 -37.20 11.71
N ILE A 928 -2.24 -36.70 10.47
CA ILE A 928 -2.19 -35.26 10.17
C ILE A 928 -3.31 -34.55 10.96
N PRO A 929 -3.01 -33.43 11.67
CA PRO A 929 -1.75 -32.66 11.69
C PRO A 929 -0.74 -33.04 12.82
N TRP A 930 -0.89 -34.17 13.46
CA TRP A 930 -0.10 -34.58 14.66
C TRP A 930 1.11 -35.49 14.37
N THR A 931 1.35 -35.75 13.09
CA THR A 931 2.47 -36.55 12.62
C THR A 931 3.70 -35.70 12.27
N TYR A 932 4.82 -36.37 11.91
CA TYR A 932 6.08 -35.70 11.56
C TYR A 932 6.02 -34.91 10.27
N LYS A 933 6.73 -33.77 10.25
CA LYS A 933 7.04 -33.01 9.05
C LYS A 933 8.43 -33.40 8.53
N ASP A 934 8.63 -33.23 7.21
CA ASP A 934 9.90 -33.56 6.57
C ASP A 934 10.60 -32.32 6.00
N ALA A 935 11.58 -31.81 6.77
CA ALA A 935 12.40 -30.67 6.35
C ALA A 935 13.18 -30.96 5.05
N SER A 936 13.58 -32.23 4.83
CA SER A 936 14.30 -32.61 3.61
C SER A 936 13.45 -32.50 2.35
N ALA A 937 12.17 -32.89 2.41
CA ALA A 937 11.23 -32.71 1.31
C ALA A 937 10.97 -31.22 1.03
N ALA A 938 10.85 -30.41 2.10
CA ALA A 938 10.69 -28.96 1.97
C ALA A 938 11.90 -28.31 1.26
N ALA A 939 13.11 -28.69 1.62
CA ALA A 939 14.35 -28.15 1.01
C ALA A 939 14.42 -28.45 -0.50
N VAL A 940 14.10 -29.69 -0.90
CA VAL A 940 14.03 -30.11 -2.30
C VAL A 940 12.93 -29.32 -3.05
N MET A 941 11.74 -29.21 -2.45
CA MET A 941 10.63 -28.45 -3.03
C MET A 941 11.01 -26.96 -3.20
N ALA A 942 11.64 -26.35 -2.21
CA ALA A 942 12.06 -24.96 -2.25
C ALA A 942 13.00 -24.72 -3.44
N SER A 943 14.03 -25.57 -3.60
CA SER A 943 14.98 -25.47 -4.71
C SER A 943 14.28 -25.63 -6.08
N ALA A 944 13.38 -26.61 -6.20
CA ALA A 944 12.60 -26.84 -7.41
C ALA A 944 11.63 -25.69 -7.72
N PHE A 945 10.94 -25.10 -6.72
CA PHE A 945 10.02 -24.00 -6.92
C PHE A 945 10.73 -22.71 -7.34
N VAL A 946 11.93 -22.41 -6.81
CA VAL A 946 12.72 -21.28 -7.29
C VAL A 946 12.98 -21.41 -8.79
N GLU A 947 13.41 -22.58 -9.22
CA GLU A 947 13.72 -22.84 -10.63
C GLU A 947 12.45 -22.80 -11.50
N LEU A 948 11.38 -23.49 -11.10
CA LEU A 948 10.11 -23.54 -11.81
C LEU A 948 9.46 -22.15 -11.98
N SER A 949 9.71 -21.24 -11.04
CA SER A 949 9.23 -19.87 -11.12
C SER A 949 9.75 -19.11 -12.35
N THR A 950 10.91 -19.49 -12.86
CA THR A 950 11.56 -18.89 -14.03
C THR A 950 11.08 -19.48 -15.35
N PHE A 951 10.44 -20.65 -15.32
CA PHE A 951 10.08 -21.41 -16.52
C PHE A 951 8.65 -21.15 -17.00
N THR A 952 7.73 -20.92 -16.09
CA THR A 952 6.33 -20.68 -16.44
C THR A 952 6.11 -19.29 -17.04
N SER A 953 5.30 -19.22 -18.10
CA SER A 953 4.88 -17.95 -18.69
C SER A 953 3.73 -17.26 -17.94
N ASP A 954 3.03 -17.99 -17.07
CA ASP A 954 1.97 -17.45 -16.23
C ASP A 954 2.57 -16.70 -15.02
N ARG A 955 2.50 -15.38 -15.05
CA ARG A 955 3.03 -14.51 -13.99
C ARG A 955 2.45 -14.77 -12.60
N LYS A 956 1.17 -15.20 -12.51
CA LYS A 956 0.55 -15.51 -11.22
C LYS A 956 1.11 -16.82 -10.65
N LEU A 957 1.31 -17.77 -11.55
CA LEU A 957 1.87 -19.07 -11.19
C LEU A 957 3.36 -18.95 -10.82
N SER A 958 4.14 -18.22 -11.63
CA SER A 958 5.53 -17.87 -11.33
C SER A 958 5.68 -17.25 -9.93
N ARG A 959 4.84 -16.25 -9.63
CA ARG A 959 4.81 -15.60 -8.31
C ARG A 959 4.46 -16.58 -7.20
N LYS A 960 3.48 -17.45 -7.42
CA LYS A 960 3.07 -18.46 -6.42
C LYS A 960 4.18 -19.45 -6.11
N TYR A 961 4.94 -19.88 -7.12
CA TYR A 961 6.11 -20.75 -6.93
C TYR A 961 7.16 -20.05 -6.07
N LEU A 962 7.52 -18.81 -6.43
CA LEU A 962 8.54 -18.05 -5.73
C LEU A 962 8.14 -17.73 -4.28
N GLU A 963 6.89 -17.31 -4.05
CA GLU A 963 6.36 -17.05 -2.70
C GLU A 963 6.33 -18.33 -1.83
N THR A 964 6.09 -19.49 -2.44
CA THR A 964 6.14 -20.78 -1.71
C THR A 964 7.57 -21.16 -1.38
N ALA A 965 8.50 -21.04 -2.31
CA ALA A 965 9.92 -21.26 -2.06
C ALA A 965 10.47 -20.34 -0.95
N GLU A 966 10.14 -19.04 -1.02
CA GLU A 966 10.54 -18.07 0.00
C GLU A 966 9.99 -18.44 1.39
N ARG A 967 8.73 -18.84 1.48
CA ARG A 967 8.12 -19.30 2.73
C ARG A 967 8.85 -20.54 3.28
N GLN A 968 9.14 -21.54 2.44
CA GLN A 968 9.90 -22.73 2.84
C GLN A 968 11.31 -22.37 3.32
N ILE A 969 12.02 -21.52 2.61
CA ILE A 969 13.36 -21.03 3.01
C ILE A 969 13.28 -20.33 4.37
N ARG A 970 12.30 -19.45 4.60
CA ARG A 970 12.13 -18.75 5.88
C ARG A 970 11.80 -19.68 7.02
N THR A 971 10.94 -20.67 6.80
CA THR A 971 10.59 -21.64 7.82
C THR A 971 11.78 -22.55 8.15
N LEU A 972 12.50 -23.06 7.15
CA LEU A 972 13.70 -23.87 7.34
C LEU A 972 14.85 -23.08 8.02
N ALA A 973 14.90 -21.76 7.84
CA ALA A 973 15.86 -20.86 8.49
C ALA A 973 15.44 -20.41 9.91
N SER A 974 14.27 -20.81 10.39
CA SER A 974 13.77 -20.47 11.73
C SER A 974 14.47 -21.27 12.83
N GLU A 975 14.37 -20.82 14.08
CA GLU A 975 14.89 -21.54 15.25
C GLU A 975 14.27 -22.94 15.43
N GLU A 976 13.12 -23.21 14.84
CA GLU A 976 12.47 -24.52 14.87
C GLU A 976 13.20 -25.56 14.01
N TYR A 977 13.76 -25.14 12.86
CA TYR A 977 14.37 -26.07 11.89
C TYR A 977 15.88 -25.89 11.74
N LEU A 978 16.43 -24.71 12.05
CA LEU A 978 17.86 -24.44 11.96
C LEU A 978 18.56 -24.68 13.30
N ALA A 979 19.52 -25.57 13.31
CA ALA A 979 20.33 -25.87 14.48
C ALA A 979 21.24 -24.71 14.91
N LYS A 980 21.46 -24.56 16.21
CA LYS A 980 22.49 -23.67 16.73
C LYS A 980 23.87 -24.31 16.55
N VAL A 981 24.90 -23.44 16.48
CA VAL A 981 26.28 -23.89 16.32
C VAL A 981 26.67 -24.83 17.48
N GLY A 982 27.17 -26.00 17.12
CA GLY A 982 27.57 -27.08 18.07
C GLY A 982 26.44 -28.05 18.44
N GLU A 983 25.20 -27.79 18.02
CA GLU A 983 24.04 -28.69 18.22
C GLU A 983 23.78 -29.58 16.99
N ASN A 984 22.77 -30.46 17.05
CA ASN A 984 22.27 -31.29 15.96
C ASN A 984 23.37 -32.14 15.26
N GLY A 985 24.41 -32.55 15.98
CA GLY A 985 25.53 -33.29 15.39
C GLY A 985 26.34 -32.50 14.34
N ASN A 986 26.15 -31.17 14.29
CA ASN A 986 26.76 -30.21 13.38
C ASN A 986 26.17 -30.23 11.97
N PHE A 987 24.95 -30.76 11.77
CA PHE A 987 24.12 -30.55 10.58
C PHE A 987 23.34 -29.23 10.70
N LEU A 988 22.96 -28.63 9.59
CA LEU A 988 22.19 -27.38 9.58
C LEU A 988 20.74 -27.61 9.96
N LEU A 989 20.03 -28.47 9.23
CA LEU A 989 18.58 -28.66 9.39
C LEU A 989 18.24 -29.79 10.34
N MET A 990 17.23 -29.56 11.17
CA MET A 990 16.57 -30.50 12.04
C MET A 990 15.28 -31.04 11.37
N HIS A 991 14.63 -32.02 12.00
CA HIS A 991 13.27 -32.47 11.71
C HIS A 991 13.04 -33.00 10.28
N SER A 992 13.97 -33.81 9.79
CA SER A 992 13.76 -34.61 8.57
C SER A 992 13.30 -36.01 8.85
N VAL A 993 12.64 -36.64 7.87
CA VAL A 993 12.17 -38.02 7.96
C VAL A 993 12.75 -38.85 6.81
N GLY A 994 13.70 -39.74 7.10
CA GLY A 994 14.31 -40.64 6.11
C GLY A 994 13.37 -41.75 5.69
N ASN A 995 13.00 -42.63 6.63
CA ASN A 995 12.13 -43.80 6.39
C ASN A 995 11.37 -44.14 7.67
N LEU A 996 10.19 -43.60 7.84
CA LEU A 996 9.34 -43.82 9.02
C LEU A 996 8.85 -45.27 9.11
N PRO A 997 8.34 -45.93 8.03
CA PRO A 997 7.93 -47.34 8.09
C PRO A 997 9.07 -48.28 8.49
N GLY A 998 10.30 -47.99 8.12
CA GLY A 998 11.50 -48.73 8.49
C GLY A 998 12.09 -48.36 9.85
N GLY A 999 11.50 -47.39 10.57
CA GLY A 999 12.02 -46.92 11.87
C GLY A 999 13.40 -46.25 11.78
N ASN A 1000 13.77 -45.74 10.61
CA ASN A 1000 15.10 -45.17 10.37
C ASN A 1000 15.02 -43.65 10.05
N GLU A 1001 15.91 -42.88 10.73
CA GLU A 1001 16.04 -41.46 10.43
C GLU A 1001 14.70 -40.72 10.58
N VAL A 1002 14.03 -40.96 11.71
CA VAL A 1002 12.78 -40.26 12.07
C VAL A 1002 13.13 -39.10 12.93
N ASP A 1003 12.64 -37.91 12.55
CA ASP A 1003 12.91 -36.64 13.22
C ASP A 1003 14.44 -36.41 13.44
N SER A 1004 15.18 -36.55 12.35
CA SER A 1004 16.68 -36.62 12.40
C SER A 1004 17.26 -35.63 11.36
N PRO A 1005 18.46 -35.07 11.61
CA PRO A 1005 19.16 -34.33 10.56
C PRO A 1005 19.56 -35.26 9.42
N LEU A 1006 19.50 -34.71 8.18
CA LEU A 1006 19.90 -35.46 6.98
C LEU A 1006 20.77 -34.58 6.09
N ILE A 1007 21.95 -35.10 5.69
CA ILE A 1007 22.94 -34.29 4.95
C ILE A 1007 22.42 -33.74 3.63
N TYR A 1008 21.49 -34.43 2.97
CA TYR A 1008 20.87 -33.97 1.73
C TYR A 1008 19.80 -32.90 1.96
N ALA A 1009 19.22 -32.80 3.16
CA ALA A 1009 18.36 -31.66 3.52
C ALA A 1009 19.17 -30.37 3.52
N ASP A 1010 20.35 -30.38 4.12
CA ASP A 1010 21.30 -29.26 4.11
C ASP A 1010 21.69 -28.87 2.67
N TYR A 1011 21.93 -29.88 1.80
CA TYR A 1011 22.32 -29.68 0.41
C TYR A 1011 21.27 -28.89 -0.38
N TYR A 1012 20.04 -29.37 -0.38
CA TYR A 1012 18.97 -28.71 -1.13
C TYR A 1012 18.55 -27.40 -0.52
N PHE A 1013 18.76 -27.21 0.79
CA PHE A 1013 18.54 -25.92 1.42
C PHE A 1013 19.57 -24.87 0.98
N LEU A 1014 20.84 -25.20 0.93
CA LEU A 1014 21.90 -24.33 0.40
C LEU A 1014 21.73 -24.07 -1.11
N GLU A 1015 21.32 -25.09 -1.87
CA GLU A 1015 20.99 -24.92 -3.28
C GLU A 1015 19.80 -23.97 -3.48
N ALA A 1016 18.72 -24.10 -2.68
CA ALA A 1016 17.58 -23.20 -2.75
C ALA A 1016 17.96 -21.76 -2.46
N LEU A 1017 18.78 -21.52 -1.44
CA LEU A 1017 19.34 -20.19 -1.13
C LEU A 1017 20.16 -19.64 -2.30
N TYR A 1018 21.07 -20.46 -2.84
CA TYR A 1018 21.90 -20.05 -3.98
C TYR A 1018 21.07 -19.70 -5.21
N ARG A 1019 20.10 -20.54 -5.56
CA ARG A 1019 19.18 -20.28 -6.68
C ARG A 1019 18.37 -19.02 -6.46
N TYR A 1020 17.82 -18.81 -5.25
CA TYR A 1020 16.97 -17.65 -4.96
C TYR A 1020 17.72 -16.32 -5.05
N ILE A 1021 18.94 -16.22 -4.51
CA ILE A 1021 19.71 -14.97 -4.55
C ILE A 1021 20.29 -14.65 -5.93
N ASN A 1022 20.32 -15.63 -6.84
CA ASN A 1022 20.82 -15.47 -8.21
C ASN A 1022 19.68 -15.32 -9.24
N LEU A 1023 18.40 -15.20 -8.81
CA LEU A 1023 17.29 -14.82 -9.67
C LEU A 1023 17.50 -13.39 -10.18
#